data_82776ef7eed223cda706dc5ae8d6e5f0
#
_entry.id   82776ef7eed223cda706dc5ae8d6e5f0
#
_cell.length_a   1.000
_cell.length_b   1.000
_cell.length_c   1.000
_cell.angle_alpha   90.00
_cell.angle_beta   90.00
_cell.angle_gamma   90.00
#
_symmetry.space_group_name_H-M   'P 1'
#
loop_
_entity.id
_entity.type
_entity.pdbx_description
1 polymer ?
#
loop_
_entity_poly.entity_id
_entity_poly.type
_entity_poly.pdbx_seq_one_letter_code
_entity_poly.pdbx_strand_id
1 'polypeptide(L)'
;MGANDEKRNDGKIVERDIEKEMRTAYIDYAMSVIVARALPDVRDGLKPVHRRILYAMYEDGSTSDKPYRKCANTVGSVLGRYHPHGDASVYDAMVRLAQDFTQRYTLIDGHGNFGSIDGDGAAAMRYTEARMAKIAETMLTDIEKNTVDFMPNYDDRLQEPTVLPAKIPALLINGSSGIAVGMATNIPPHNLTEVIDGIIKIIDEDNVTDEQLMEIIKGPDFPTEGLILGLEGIKQAYTTGRGKITVRGESEIEEMSNNKQRIIVNSLPYQVNKAKLIENIADLVKDKKIEGISEIRDESDRESKVRIVIELKRDVNAQVILNQLYKHTQLQDTFGVIMLALVNGEPKVLTLRQCLDHYIDHRKVVILRRTQFDLDKALARAHILEGLRIALDNIDEVINIIRNSYDDPKEKLMERFNLSDIQAQAILDMRLKTLSGLQREKIDEEYNELMKLIEHLRAVLSSEKLVFDIIKEELLEIKQKYGDERKTKIVAAEGEINIEDLVKEEQTVITLTHFGYVKRMPIDTYKSQKRGGKGITGLATREEDFVKQIFTASTHDTLLFFSNKGKLYRLRGYEVPEAGRTAKGTAIVNLLRLDPGEKISAVIPISNFADGKYLLMGTKQGFIKKTPLTEFDSTRKTGLLSITLREDDELIDVRLTDGQDNVVLVTSQGACITFSEKDVRPMGRTAQGVIGIRLDNEDYVIGMESIIEGNKNATLLAITENGFGKRTELDEYRVQTRGGKGVTTYKITPKTGNLVGIRVATDDEDVMLITDNGTIIRLNVKDISILGRSTQGVTLMRTNEGKVVSIETIAPDDNEGE
;
A
#
# COMPACT_ATOMS: atom_id res chain seq x y z
N MET A 1 51.82 63.25 -38.62
CA MET A 1 51.19 63.05 -37.35
C MET A 1 49.74 62.69 -37.65
N GLY A 2 49.47 61.43 -37.78
CA GLY A 2 48.14 60.90 -38.08
C GLY A 2 47.47 60.43 -36.78
N ALA A 3 46.34 60.99 -36.44
CA ALA A 3 45.51 60.51 -35.37
C ALA A 3 44.74 59.28 -35.86
N ASN A 4 44.98 58.14 -35.22
CA ASN A 4 44.16 56.96 -35.35
C ASN A 4 42.84 57.20 -34.60
N ASP A 5 41.74 57.43 -35.33
CA ASP A 5 40.38 57.29 -34.82
C ASP A 5 40.05 55.85 -34.65
N GLU A 6 40.27 55.33 -33.42
CA GLU A 6 39.66 54.09 -32.97
C GLU A 6 38.13 54.31 -32.91
N LYS A 7 37.41 53.79 -33.88
CA LYS A 7 35.96 53.65 -33.83
C LYS A 7 35.64 52.71 -32.68
N ARG A 8 35.30 53.28 -31.54
CA ARG A 8 34.61 52.55 -30.48
C ARG A 8 33.30 52.01 -31.04
N ASN A 9 33.21 50.72 -31.09
CA ASN A 9 31.98 50.00 -31.41
C ASN A 9 31.05 50.19 -30.22
N ASP A 10 30.30 51.29 -30.18
CA ASP A 10 29.23 51.51 -29.21
C ASP A 10 28.13 50.45 -29.45
N GLY A 11 28.29 49.34 -28.73
CA GLY A 11 27.28 48.30 -28.69
C GLY A 11 25.94 48.96 -28.32
N LYS A 12 24.93 48.76 -29.12
CA LYS A 12 23.57 49.26 -28.88
C LYS A 12 23.03 48.64 -27.59
N ILE A 13 22.99 49.41 -26.50
CA ILE A 13 22.34 49.01 -25.23
C ILE A 13 20.86 48.93 -25.50
N VAL A 14 20.30 47.75 -25.45
CA VAL A 14 18.86 47.50 -25.54
C VAL A 14 18.36 47.22 -24.13
N GLU A 15 17.48 48.08 -23.65
CA GLU A 15 16.78 47.81 -22.37
C GLU A 15 15.87 46.59 -22.56
N ARG A 16 16.04 45.57 -21.72
CA ARG A 16 15.17 44.40 -21.63
C ARG A 16 14.59 44.34 -20.24
N ASP A 17 13.28 44.18 -20.18
CA ASP A 17 12.55 43.90 -18.95
C ASP A 17 12.91 42.49 -18.45
N ILE A 18 13.56 42.41 -17.28
CA ILE A 18 14.04 41.16 -16.71
C ILE A 18 12.87 40.18 -16.45
N GLU A 19 11.71 40.68 -16.03
CA GLU A 19 10.52 39.86 -15.80
C GLU A 19 10.04 39.18 -17.09
N LYS A 20 9.98 39.93 -18.19
CA LYS A 20 9.57 39.43 -19.50
C LYS A 20 10.60 38.44 -20.06
N GLU A 21 11.88 38.73 -19.93
CA GLU A 21 12.95 37.83 -20.39
C GLU A 21 12.96 36.51 -19.59
N MET A 22 12.89 36.59 -18.25
CA MET A 22 12.80 35.42 -17.38
C MET A 22 11.57 34.57 -17.67
N ARG A 23 10.43 35.21 -17.90
CA ARG A 23 9.19 34.50 -18.22
C ARG A 23 9.32 33.75 -19.55
N THR A 24 9.86 34.38 -20.58
CA THR A 24 10.07 33.75 -21.90
C THR A 24 11.06 32.61 -21.78
N ALA A 25 12.24 32.84 -21.20
CA ALA A 25 13.26 31.81 -21.02
C ALA A 25 12.79 30.62 -20.19
N TYR A 26 11.96 30.87 -19.14
CA TYR A 26 11.37 29.79 -18.34
C TYR A 26 10.35 28.96 -19.11
N ILE A 27 9.52 29.61 -19.95
CA ILE A 27 8.56 28.90 -20.82
C ILE A 27 9.31 28.05 -21.82
N ASP A 28 10.34 28.58 -22.49
CA ASP A 28 11.14 27.85 -23.46
C ASP A 28 11.86 26.66 -22.83
N TYR A 29 12.43 26.85 -21.63
CA TYR A 29 13.02 25.75 -20.86
C TYR A 29 11.97 24.70 -20.47
N ALA A 30 10.81 25.11 -19.96
CA ALA A 30 9.74 24.21 -19.58
C ALA A 30 9.25 23.38 -20.76
N MET A 31 9.02 24.04 -21.92
CA MET A 31 8.61 23.36 -23.16
C MET A 31 9.68 22.35 -23.62
N SER A 32 10.95 22.74 -23.61
CA SER A 32 12.04 21.83 -23.93
C SER A 32 12.08 20.59 -23.01
N VAL A 33 11.94 20.78 -21.68
CA VAL A 33 11.92 19.66 -20.72
C VAL A 33 10.69 18.76 -20.92
N ILE A 34 9.54 19.33 -21.20
CA ILE A 34 8.28 18.58 -21.38
C ILE A 34 8.35 17.76 -22.67
N VAL A 35 8.64 18.40 -23.82
CA VAL A 35 8.52 17.77 -25.12
C VAL A 35 9.79 16.99 -25.53
N ALA A 36 10.97 17.49 -25.19
CA ALA A 36 12.23 16.95 -25.69
C ALA A 36 13.06 16.18 -24.66
N ARG A 37 12.56 15.93 -23.43
CA ARG A 37 13.37 15.26 -22.41
C ARG A 37 12.59 14.25 -21.52
N ALA A 38 11.57 14.70 -20.79
CA ALA A 38 11.03 13.96 -19.66
C ALA A 38 9.85 13.04 -19.99
N LEU A 39 9.02 13.40 -20.97
CA LEU A 39 7.80 12.67 -21.27
C LEU A 39 7.96 11.72 -22.46
N PRO A 40 7.32 10.53 -22.40
CA PRO A 40 7.27 9.60 -23.54
C PRO A 40 6.23 10.06 -24.59
N ASP A 41 6.46 9.71 -25.84
CA ASP A 41 5.43 9.80 -26.89
C ASP A 41 4.45 8.61 -26.73
N VAL A 42 3.15 8.87 -26.88
CA VAL A 42 2.11 7.84 -26.70
C VAL A 42 2.23 6.72 -27.72
N ARG A 43 2.75 7.00 -28.92
CA ARG A 43 2.81 6.09 -30.08
C ARG A 43 3.89 5.01 -29.91
N ASP A 44 5.10 5.38 -29.51
CA ASP A 44 6.23 4.46 -29.33
C ASP A 44 6.67 4.25 -27.89
N GLY A 45 6.09 4.99 -26.93
CA GLY A 45 6.37 4.85 -25.50
C GLY A 45 7.77 5.33 -25.08
N LEU A 46 8.52 5.97 -25.96
CA LEU A 46 9.91 6.32 -25.73
C LEU A 46 10.09 7.82 -25.46
N LYS A 47 11.04 8.10 -24.58
CA LYS A 47 11.60 9.45 -24.46
C LYS A 47 12.60 9.67 -25.59
N PRO A 48 12.91 10.94 -25.95
CA PRO A 48 13.85 11.23 -27.03
C PRO A 48 15.21 10.53 -26.88
N VAL A 49 15.77 10.46 -25.67
CA VAL A 49 17.06 9.78 -25.43
C VAL A 49 16.99 8.29 -25.75
N HIS A 50 15.90 7.60 -25.36
CA HIS A 50 15.73 6.18 -25.63
C HIS A 50 15.57 5.90 -27.13
N ARG A 51 14.78 6.73 -27.80
CA ARG A 51 14.57 6.66 -29.28
C ARG A 51 15.90 6.85 -30.02
N ARG A 52 16.70 7.82 -29.61
CA ARG A 52 18.02 8.10 -30.22
C ARG A 52 19.03 6.96 -29.97
N ILE A 53 19.00 6.32 -28.80
CA ILE A 53 19.85 5.16 -28.50
C ILE A 53 19.50 4.01 -29.45
N LEU A 54 18.21 3.62 -29.55
CA LEU A 54 17.79 2.52 -30.40
C LEU A 54 18.06 2.81 -31.88
N TYR A 55 17.82 4.04 -32.32
CA TYR A 55 18.06 4.45 -33.72
C TYR A 55 19.56 4.45 -34.05
N ALA A 56 20.42 4.96 -33.17
CA ALA A 56 21.87 4.91 -33.38
C ALA A 56 22.38 3.46 -33.42
N MET A 57 21.86 2.58 -32.54
CA MET A 57 22.22 1.15 -32.55
C MET A 57 21.80 0.47 -33.86
N TYR A 58 20.66 0.84 -34.42
CA TYR A 58 20.16 0.35 -35.71
C TYR A 58 21.08 0.80 -36.86
N GLU A 59 21.41 2.08 -36.96
CA GLU A 59 22.30 2.61 -37.99
C GLU A 59 23.71 1.99 -37.90
N ASP A 60 24.22 1.78 -36.67
CA ASP A 60 25.52 1.13 -36.44
C ASP A 60 25.47 -0.38 -36.69
N GLY A 61 24.30 -0.95 -37.01
CA GLY A 61 24.10 -2.36 -37.23
C GLY A 61 24.38 -3.21 -35.98
N SER A 62 24.10 -2.68 -34.78
CA SER A 62 24.24 -3.39 -33.50
C SER A 62 22.97 -4.15 -33.17
N THR A 63 22.57 -5.08 -34.05
CA THR A 63 21.38 -5.91 -33.97
C THR A 63 21.61 -7.16 -33.10
N SER A 64 20.55 -7.87 -32.72
CA SER A 64 20.60 -9.02 -31.80
C SER A 64 21.39 -10.22 -32.34
N ASP A 65 21.56 -10.32 -33.66
CA ASP A 65 22.31 -11.36 -34.36
C ASP A 65 23.84 -11.05 -34.45
N LYS A 66 24.23 -9.84 -34.09
CA LYS A 66 25.64 -9.39 -34.17
C LYS A 66 26.34 -9.54 -32.82
N PRO A 67 27.69 -9.58 -32.82
CA PRO A 67 28.46 -9.54 -31.57
C PRO A 67 28.18 -8.31 -30.74
N TYR A 68 28.35 -8.45 -29.43
CA TYR A 68 28.30 -7.31 -28.52
C TYR A 68 29.36 -6.27 -28.86
N ARG A 69 29.00 -4.99 -28.64
CA ARG A 69 29.93 -3.86 -28.79
C ARG A 69 30.05 -3.12 -27.46
N LYS A 70 31.22 -2.48 -27.22
CA LYS A 70 31.40 -1.64 -26.02
C LYS A 70 30.31 -0.57 -25.95
N CYS A 71 29.72 -0.39 -24.79
CA CYS A 71 28.68 0.64 -24.58
C CYS A 71 29.20 2.05 -24.92
N ALA A 72 30.49 2.29 -24.70
CA ALA A 72 31.14 3.55 -25.06
C ALA A 72 31.02 3.88 -26.57
N ASN A 73 30.96 2.88 -27.46
CA ASN A 73 30.80 3.12 -28.89
C ASN A 73 29.37 3.65 -29.19
N THR A 74 28.34 3.00 -28.63
CA THR A 74 26.96 3.44 -28.79
C THR A 74 26.75 4.82 -28.19
N VAL A 75 27.24 5.04 -26.95
CA VAL A 75 27.13 6.36 -26.28
C VAL A 75 27.82 7.43 -27.13
N GLY A 76 29.00 7.16 -27.67
CA GLY A 76 29.72 8.08 -28.55
C GLY A 76 28.94 8.40 -29.84
N SER A 77 28.32 7.38 -30.48
CA SER A 77 27.47 7.55 -31.66
C SER A 77 26.26 8.44 -31.39
N VAL A 78 25.58 8.19 -30.25
CA VAL A 78 24.41 8.96 -29.83
C VAL A 78 24.76 10.42 -29.55
N LEU A 79 25.85 10.68 -28.84
CA LEU A 79 26.32 12.03 -28.51
C LEU A 79 26.73 12.82 -29.75
N GLY A 80 27.49 12.18 -30.60
CA GLY A 80 28.03 12.84 -31.80
C GLY A 80 27.00 13.13 -32.87
N ARG A 81 25.92 12.32 -32.94
CA ARG A 81 24.94 12.42 -34.02
C ARG A 81 23.60 13.06 -33.60
N TYR A 82 23.09 12.77 -32.40
CA TYR A 82 21.69 13.05 -32.08
C TYR A 82 21.45 13.72 -30.73
N HIS A 83 22.29 13.50 -29.70
CA HIS A 83 21.95 13.90 -28.33
C HIS A 83 23.11 14.68 -27.67
N PRO A 84 23.20 16.02 -27.87
CA PRO A 84 24.31 16.84 -27.41
C PRO A 84 24.23 17.17 -25.92
N HIS A 85 24.27 16.13 -25.08
CA HIS A 85 24.20 16.21 -23.62
C HIS A 85 25.34 15.38 -22.97
N GLY A 86 25.37 15.27 -21.62
CA GLY A 86 26.41 14.50 -20.92
C GLY A 86 26.37 13.00 -21.26
N ASP A 87 27.55 12.40 -21.42
CA ASP A 87 27.72 10.96 -21.69
C ASP A 87 27.13 10.06 -20.60
N ALA A 88 27.24 10.48 -19.34
CA ALA A 88 26.67 9.76 -18.21
C ALA A 88 25.13 9.61 -18.36
N SER A 89 24.43 10.65 -18.80
CA SER A 89 22.97 10.62 -18.95
C SER A 89 22.53 9.64 -20.05
N VAL A 90 23.26 9.55 -21.14
CA VAL A 90 23.00 8.60 -22.24
C VAL A 90 23.31 7.18 -21.78
N TYR A 91 24.44 7.00 -21.08
CA TYR A 91 24.82 5.69 -20.57
C TYR A 91 23.83 5.17 -19.52
N ASP A 92 23.41 6.00 -18.56
CA ASP A 92 22.40 5.64 -17.56
C ASP A 92 21.05 5.27 -18.19
N ALA A 93 20.62 5.99 -19.23
CA ALA A 93 19.42 5.63 -19.99
C ALA A 93 19.59 4.27 -20.67
N MET A 94 20.73 4.01 -21.29
CA MET A 94 21.07 2.74 -21.93
C MET A 94 21.09 1.59 -20.93
N VAL A 95 21.70 1.81 -19.75
CA VAL A 95 21.75 0.84 -18.64
C VAL A 95 20.34 0.46 -18.20
N ARG A 96 19.45 1.43 -17.99
CA ARG A 96 18.06 1.17 -17.57
C ARG A 96 17.28 0.34 -18.60
N LEU A 97 17.53 0.54 -19.90
CA LEU A 97 16.89 -0.27 -20.95
C LEU A 97 17.37 -1.73 -20.96
N ALA A 98 18.51 -2.04 -20.32
CA ALA A 98 19.07 -3.38 -20.21
C ALA A 98 18.75 -4.08 -18.88
N GLN A 99 18.25 -3.35 -17.85
CA GLN A 99 17.98 -3.90 -16.53
C GLN A 99 16.63 -4.64 -16.50
N ASP A 100 16.65 -5.93 -16.19
CA ASP A 100 15.49 -6.81 -16.12
C ASP A 100 14.59 -6.62 -14.87
N PHE A 101 15.10 -5.87 -13.88
CA PHE A 101 14.34 -5.42 -12.71
C PHE A 101 13.74 -4.01 -12.89
N THR A 102 14.11 -3.29 -13.96
CA THR A 102 13.57 -1.97 -14.30
C THR A 102 12.60 -2.05 -15.48
N GLN A 103 12.92 -2.85 -16.51
CA GLN A 103 12.11 -3.05 -17.70
C GLN A 103 11.41 -4.40 -17.63
N ARG A 104 10.11 -4.42 -17.92
CA ARG A 104 9.37 -5.70 -18.00
C ARG A 104 9.80 -6.50 -19.23
N TYR A 105 10.12 -5.81 -20.33
CA TYR A 105 10.70 -6.33 -21.55
C TYR A 105 11.91 -5.48 -21.93
N THR A 106 13.11 -6.01 -21.69
CA THR A 106 14.36 -5.26 -21.95
C THR A 106 14.52 -4.97 -23.43
N LEU A 107 14.89 -3.75 -23.76
CA LEU A 107 15.14 -3.32 -25.15
C LEU A 107 16.63 -3.42 -25.55
N ILE A 108 17.50 -3.55 -24.58
CA ILE A 108 18.94 -3.72 -24.78
C ILE A 108 19.38 -5.04 -24.14
N ASP A 109 20.17 -5.80 -24.86
CA ASP A 109 20.84 -7.02 -24.39
C ASP A 109 22.24 -6.61 -23.92
N GLY A 110 22.45 -6.60 -22.60
CA GLY A 110 23.69 -6.17 -21.94
C GLY A 110 24.57 -7.34 -21.52
N HIS A 111 25.90 -7.18 -21.70
CA HIS A 111 26.90 -8.11 -21.22
C HIS A 111 27.88 -7.42 -20.29
N GLY A 112 28.00 -7.92 -19.06
CA GLY A 112 28.80 -7.32 -18.00
C GLY A 112 27.94 -6.87 -16.79
N ASN A 113 28.44 -5.93 -15.98
CA ASN A 113 27.71 -5.41 -14.82
C ASN A 113 26.90 -4.18 -15.22
N PHE A 114 25.57 -4.33 -15.27
CA PHE A 114 24.58 -3.28 -15.53
C PHE A 114 23.86 -2.82 -14.25
N GLY A 115 24.47 -3.03 -13.09
CA GLY A 115 23.86 -2.71 -11.80
C GLY A 115 23.04 -3.88 -11.24
N SER A 116 22.51 -3.68 -10.04
CA SER A 116 21.67 -4.67 -9.34
C SER A 116 20.48 -4.04 -8.65
N ILE A 117 19.55 -4.89 -8.18
CA ILE A 117 18.41 -4.47 -7.36
C ILE A 117 18.84 -3.92 -5.99
N ASP A 118 20.09 -4.13 -5.59
CA ASP A 118 20.70 -3.57 -4.38
C ASP A 118 21.08 -2.10 -4.54
N GLY A 119 20.94 -1.57 -5.76
CA GLY A 119 21.25 -0.18 -6.08
C GLY A 119 22.72 0.03 -6.46
N ASP A 120 23.46 -1.04 -6.71
CA ASP A 120 24.79 -0.94 -7.27
C ASP A 120 24.73 -0.29 -8.66
N GLY A 121 25.63 0.62 -8.92
CA GLY A 121 25.78 1.25 -10.23
C GLY A 121 26.34 0.29 -11.27
N ALA A 122 26.04 0.56 -12.55
CA ALA A 122 26.70 -0.15 -13.64
C ALA A 122 28.20 0.11 -13.65
N ALA A 123 28.98 -0.85 -14.17
CA ALA A 123 30.38 -0.65 -14.43
C ALA A 123 30.59 0.44 -15.52
N ALA A 124 31.72 1.09 -15.55
CA ALA A 124 32.01 2.13 -16.55
C ALA A 124 31.79 1.61 -17.98
N MET A 125 31.25 2.45 -18.87
CA MET A 125 30.86 2.10 -20.26
C MET A 125 31.97 1.50 -21.12
N ARG A 126 33.24 1.67 -20.73
CA ARG A 126 34.39 1.03 -21.39
C ARG A 126 34.53 -0.47 -21.09
N TYR A 127 33.90 -0.96 -20.02
CA TYR A 127 33.90 -2.37 -19.62
C TYR A 127 32.68 -3.12 -20.09
N THR A 128 31.49 -2.50 -19.99
CA THR A 128 30.21 -3.10 -20.39
C THR A 128 30.09 -3.16 -21.91
N GLU A 129 29.34 -4.15 -22.38
CA GLU A 129 29.05 -4.37 -23.78
C GLU A 129 27.55 -4.52 -23.98
N ALA A 130 27.02 -4.11 -25.14
CA ALA A 130 25.60 -4.19 -25.43
C ALA A 130 25.33 -4.38 -26.92
N ARG A 131 24.13 -4.85 -27.21
CA ARG A 131 23.48 -4.89 -28.52
C ARG A 131 21.97 -4.72 -28.35
N MET A 132 21.22 -4.52 -29.41
CA MET A 132 19.77 -4.52 -29.32
C MET A 132 19.23 -5.89 -28.87
N ALA A 133 18.22 -5.89 -28.02
CA ALA A 133 17.44 -7.09 -27.76
C ALA A 133 16.56 -7.44 -28.96
N LYS A 134 16.22 -8.72 -29.16
CA LYS A 134 15.38 -9.15 -30.29
C LYS A 134 14.03 -8.43 -30.37
N ILE A 135 13.41 -8.14 -29.22
CA ILE A 135 12.15 -7.42 -29.17
C ILE A 135 12.30 -5.96 -29.58
N ALA A 136 13.45 -5.34 -29.34
CA ALA A 136 13.71 -3.95 -29.73
C ALA A 136 13.77 -3.76 -31.24
N GLU A 137 14.20 -4.78 -31.99
CA GLU A 137 14.21 -4.73 -33.46
C GLU A 137 12.80 -4.53 -34.04
N THR A 138 11.77 -5.02 -33.35
CA THR A 138 10.37 -4.82 -33.76
C THR A 138 9.92 -3.35 -33.67
N MET A 139 10.62 -2.52 -32.88
CA MET A 139 10.37 -1.08 -32.79
C MET A 139 10.80 -0.33 -34.04
N LEU A 140 11.81 -0.86 -34.73
CA LEU A 140 12.49 -0.19 -35.87
C LEU A 140 12.15 -0.84 -37.22
N THR A 141 11.39 -1.93 -37.21
CA THR A 141 11.00 -2.65 -38.43
C THR A 141 10.33 -1.70 -39.44
N ASP A 142 10.79 -1.74 -40.69
CA ASP A 142 10.29 -0.95 -41.81
C ASP A 142 10.52 0.59 -41.67
N ILE A 143 11.46 1.05 -40.84
CA ILE A 143 11.76 2.47 -40.67
C ILE A 143 12.28 3.13 -41.97
N GLU A 144 12.98 2.35 -42.80
CA GLU A 144 13.49 2.78 -44.13
C GLU A 144 12.41 2.92 -45.21
N LYS A 145 11.18 2.49 -44.93
CA LYS A 145 10.07 2.53 -45.87
C LYS A 145 9.18 3.79 -45.70
N ASN A 146 9.75 4.89 -45.25
CA ASN A 146 9.05 6.15 -45.01
C ASN A 146 7.80 6.03 -44.11
N THR A 147 7.83 5.11 -43.14
CA THR A 147 6.70 4.79 -42.24
C THR A 147 6.46 5.87 -41.19
N VAL A 148 7.48 6.63 -40.84
CA VAL A 148 7.48 7.71 -39.83
C VAL A 148 8.12 8.96 -40.40
N ASP A 149 7.86 10.10 -39.75
CA ASP A 149 8.48 11.36 -40.12
C ASP A 149 9.86 11.50 -39.51
N PHE A 150 10.75 12.15 -40.21
CA PHE A 150 12.09 12.50 -39.76
C PHE A 150 12.19 14.01 -39.59
N MET A 151 13.04 14.42 -38.67
CA MET A 151 13.40 15.81 -38.41
C MET A 151 14.92 16.00 -38.45
N PRO A 152 15.42 17.20 -38.72
CA PRO A 152 16.85 17.48 -38.58
C PRO A 152 17.32 17.23 -37.15
N ASN A 153 18.56 16.74 -37.00
CA ASN A 153 19.24 16.64 -35.71
C ASN A 153 19.66 18.02 -35.20
N TYR A 154 20.35 18.10 -34.07
CA TYR A 154 20.72 19.34 -33.39
C TYR A 154 21.65 20.29 -34.23
N ASP A 155 22.36 19.78 -35.24
CA ASP A 155 23.28 20.54 -36.07
C ASP A 155 22.86 20.57 -37.57
N ASP A 156 21.65 20.13 -37.88
CA ASP A 156 21.02 20.07 -39.20
C ASP A 156 21.79 19.21 -40.24
N ARG A 157 22.73 18.38 -39.81
CA ARG A 157 23.54 17.53 -40.71
C ARG A 157 22.95 16.18 -40.98
N LEU A 158 22.19 15.67 -40.04
CA LEU A 158 21.59 14.34 -40.07
C LEU A 158 20.07 14.45 -39.84
N GLN A 159 19.39 13.36 -40.08
CA GLN A 159 17.96 13.23 -39.81
C GLN A 159 17.74 12.21 -38.69
N GLU A 160 16.82 12.50 -37.78
CA GLU A 160 16.39 11.57 -36.74
C GLU A 160 14.88 11.34 -36.80
N PRO A 161 14.38 10.14 -36.46
CA PRO A 161 12.95 9.87 -36.49
C PRO A 161 12.23 10.60 -35.35
N THR A 162 11.10 11.21 -35.65
CA THR A 162 10.24 11.86 -34.65
C THR A 162 9.61 10.85 -33.72
N VAL A 163 9.33 9.63 -34.21
CA VAL A 163 8.75 8.48 -33.52
C VAL A 163 9.20 7.21 -34.23
N LEU A 164 9.25 6.07 -33.54
CA LEU A 164 9.56 4.80 -34.17
C LEU A 164 8.29 4.12 -34.73
N PRO A 165 8.42 3.23 -35.74
CA PRO A 165 7.30 2.45 -36.27
C PRO A 165 6.59 1.60 -35.22
N ALA A 166 7.31 1.09 -34.21
CA ALA A 166 6.85 0.45 -32.99
C ALA A 166 5.76 -0.63 -33.20
N LYS A 167 6.17 -1.85 -33.56
CA LYS A 167 5.22 -2.98 -33.65
C LYS A 167 4.69 -3.44 -32.30
N ILE A 168 5.36 -3.06 -31.18
CA ILE A 168 4.94 -3.38 -29.83
C ILE A 168 4.39 -2.14 -29.10
N PRO A 169 3.38 -2.26 -28.24
CA PRO A 169 2.82 -1.15 -27.46
C PRO A 169 3.71 -0.78 -26.27
N ALA A 170 4.94 -0.27 -26.54
CA ALA A 170 6.00 -0.14 -25.57
C ALA A 170 5.65 0.80 -24.40
N LEU A 171 4.78 1.79 -24.59
CA LEU A 171 4.31 2.66 -23.52
C LEU A 171 3.66 1.86 -22.37
N LEU A 172 2.83 0.90 -22.69
CA LEU A 172 2.13 0.10 -21.69
C LEU A 172 2.96 -1.08 -21.21
N ILE A 173 3.66 -1.81 -22.09
CA ILE A 173 4.39 -3.01 -21.68
C ILE A 173 5.61 -2.73 -20.81
N ASN A 174 6.27 -1.59 -20.97
CA ASN A 174 7.43 -1.18 -20.16
C ASN A 174 7.13 -0.01 -19.22
N GLY A 175 6.02 0.70 -19.46
CA GLY A 175 5.73 1.91 -18.71
C GLY A 175 6.74 3.04 -18.96
N SER A 176 6.60 4.10 -18.20
CA SER A 176 7.56 5.22 -18.22
C SER A 176 7.44 6.05 -16.95
N SER A 177 8.54 6.49 -16.38
CA SER A 177 8.54 7.44 -15.28
C SER A 177 9.39 8.66 -15.63
N GLY A 178 8.94 9.88 -15.30
CA GLY A 178 9.68 11.11 -15.60
C GLY A 178 9.11 12.31 -14.87
N ILE A 179 10.00 13.25 -14.55
CA ILE A 179 9.65 14.50 -13.88
C ILE A 179 9.94 15.64 -14.86
N ALA A 180 8.89 16.35 -15.28
CA ALA A 180 8.97 17.54 -16.11
C ALA A 180 8.72 18.80 -15.27
N VAL A 181 8.67 19.95 -15.91
CA VAL A 181 8.33 21.21 -15.25
C VAL A 181 6.80 21.27 -15.03
N GLY A 182 6.38 21.31 -13.77
CA GLY A 182 4.97 21.41 -13.39
C GLY A 182 4.14 20.12 -13.55
N MET A 183 4.73 19.02 -14.04
CA MET A 183 4.04 17.75 -14.23
C MET A 183 5.00 16.57 -14.16
N ALA A 184 4.44 15.39 -13.88
CA ALA A 184 5.21 14.14 -13.85
C ALA A 184 4.41 13.04 -14.53
N THR A 185 5.11 12.07 -15.10
CA THR A 185 4.54 10.82 -15.61
C THR A 185 5.05 9.65 -14.77
N ASN A 186 4.17 8.69 -14.52
CA ASN A 186 4.50 7.43 -13.84
C ASN A 186 3.54 6.33 -14.32
N ILE A 187 3.84 5.79 -15.49
CA ILE A 187 3.05 4.76 -16.16
C ILE A 187 3.63 3.40 -15.76
N PRO A 188 2.84 2.50 -15.14
CA PRO A 188 3.32 1.18 -14.77
C PRO A 188 3.47 0.27 -15.99
N PRO A 189 4.38 -0.72 -15.93
CA PRO A 189 4.48 -1.77 -16.95
C PRO A 189 3.31 -2.75 -16.88
N HIS A 190 3.02 -3.42 -18.02
CA HIS A 190 1.94 -4.39 -18.16
C HIS A 190 2.41 -5.64 -18.88
N ASN A 191 1.64 -6.72 -18.76
CA ASN A 191 1.90 -7.95 -19.48
C ASN A 191 1.61 -7.81 -20.98
N LEU A 192 2.56 -8.22 -21.82
CA LEU A 192 2.46 -8.11 -23.29
C LEU A 192 1.25 -8.84 -23.84
N THR A 193 1.00 -10.06 -23.36
CA THR A 193 -0.12 -10.91 -23.82
C THR A 193 -1.46 -10.23 -23.54
N GLU A 194 -1.64 -9.71 -22.31
CA GLU A 194 -2.88 -9.02 -21.93
C GLU A 194 -3.11 -7.74 -22.75
N VAL A 195 -2.05 -6.94 -22.96
CA VAL A 195 -2.16 -5.70 -23.76
C VAL A 195 -2.50 -6.00 -25.21
N ILE A 196 -1.87 -7.02 -25.82
CA ILE A 196 -2.18 -7.44 -27.18
C ILE A 196 -3.64 -7.92 -27.29
N ASP A 197 -4.08 -8.76 -26.35
CA ASP A 197 -5.47 -9.25 -26.34
C ASP A 197 -6.47 -8.10 -26.18
N GLY A 198 -6.13 -7.09 -25.36
CA GLY A 198 -6.92 -5.85 -25.23
C GLY A 198 -7.01 -5.06 -26.53
N ILE A 199 -5.89 -4.92 -27.27
CA ILE A 199 -5.85 -4.26 -28.58
C ILE A 199 -6.70 -5.01 -29.60
N ILE A 200 -6.56 -6.34 -29.67
CA ILE A 200 -7.34 -7.18 -30.58
C ILE A 200 -8.84 -7.04 -30.29
N LYS A 201 -9.22 -7.05 -29.01
CA LYS A 201 -10.61 -6.86 -28.59
C LYS A 201 -11.18 -5.52 -29.06
N ILE A 202 -10.39 -4.43 -28.97
CA ILE A 202 -10.80 -3.09 -29.47
C ILE A 202 -10.97 -3.08 -30.97
N ILE A 203 -10.12 -3.81 -31.72
CA ILE A 203 -10.22 -3.89 -33.18
C ILE A 203 -11.44 -4.71 -33.62
N ASP A 204 -11.78 -5.75 -32.87
CA ASP A 204 -12.87 -6.68 -33.23
C ASP A 204 -14.27 -6.13 -32.84
N GLU A 205 -14.36 -5.26 -31.84
CA GLU A 205 -15.63 -4.75 -31.30
C GLU A 205 -15.59 -3.23 -31.17
N ASP A 206 -16.54 -2.53 -31.81
CA ASP A 206 -16.58 -1.04 -31.87
C ASP A 206 -16.82 -0.37 -30.51
N ASN A 207 -17.52 -1.01 -29.57
CA ASN A 207 -17.95 -0.41 -28.31
C ASN A 207 -17.48 -1.20 -27.07
N VAL A 208 -16.19 -1.47 -26.96
CA VAL A 208 -15.61 -2.12 -25.78
C VAL A 208 -15.62 -1.16 -24.60
N THR A 209 -16.20 -1.57 -23.47
CA THR A 209 -16.21 -0.76 -22.24
C THR A 209 -14.91 -0.89 -21.46
N ASP A 210 -14.66 0.06 -20.54
CA ASP A 210 -13.47 0.01 -19.68
C ASP A 210 -13.48 -1.25 -18.80
N GLU A 211 -14.65 -1.72 -18.34
CA GLU A 211 -14.79 -2.96 -17.57
C GLU A 211 -14.36 -4.18 -18.37
N GLN A 212 -14.78 -4.30 -19.63
CA GLN A 212 -14.38 -5.40 -20.50
C GLN A 212 -12.88 -5.39 -20.79
N LEU A 213 -12.27 -4.19 -20.92
CA LEU A 213 -10.82 -4.08 -21.05
C LEU A 213 -10.09 -4.52 -19.78
N MET A 214 -10.64 -4.20 -18.60
CA MET A 214 -10.06 -4.60 -17.31
C MET A 214 -10.18 -6.11 -17.03
N GLU A 215 -11.11 -6.82 -17.64
CA GLU A 215 -11.18 -8.28 -17.59
C GLU A 215 -10.01 -8.93 -18.33
N ILE A 216 -9.50 -8.28 -19.38
CA ILE A 216 -8.38 -8.74 -20.22
C ILE A 216 -7.06 -8.22 -19.65
N ILE A 217 -6.94 -6.88 -19.49
CA ILE A 217 -5.76 -6.21 -18.92
C ILE A 217 -6.03 -6.02 -17.43
N LYS A 218 -5.72 -7.05 -16.65
CA LYS A 218 -6.10 -7.15 -15.24
C LYS A 218 -5.48 -6.07 -14.37
N GLY A 219 -4.30 -5.58 -14.73
CA GLY A 219 -3.55 -4.59 -13.96
C GLY A 219 -2.08 -4.50 -14.38
N PRO A 220 -1.30 -3.65 -13.74
CA PRO A 220 0.14 -3.60 -13.92
C PRO A 220 0.82 -4.96 -13.69
N ASP A 221 1.93 -5.19 -14.37
CA ASP A 221 2.73 -6.41 -14.27
C ASP A 221 4.21 -6.02 -14.10
N PHE A 222 4.66 -5.95 -12.84
CA PHE A 222 5.98 -5.45 -12.50
C PHE A 222 7.06 -6.51 -12.73
N PRO A 223 8.26 -6.12 -13.21
CA PRO A 223 9.39 -7.03 -13.42
C PRO A 223 9.91 -7.65 -12.12
N THR A 224 9.69 -7.01 -10.98
CA THR A 224 10.08 -7.44 -9.64
C THR A 224 9.03 -8.30 -8.95
N GLU A 225 7.99 -8.77 -9.70
CA GLU A 225 6.90 -9.60 -9.17
C GLU A 225 6.04 -8.88 -8.12
N GLY A 226 5.74 -9.53 -6.99
CA GLY A 226 4.99 -8.95 -5.88
C GLY A 226 3.47 -9.07 -6.02
N LEU A 227 2.79 -8.50 -5.04
CA LEU A 227 1.33 -8.54 -4.89
C LEU A 227 0.74 -7.16 -5.05
N ILE A 228 -0.32 -7.02 -5.86
CA ILE A 228 -1.17 -5.83 -5.88
C ILE A 228 -2.37 -6.09 -4.99
N LEU A 229 -2.65 -5.16 -4.06
CA LEU A 229 -3.76 -5.26 -3.12
C LEU A 229 -4.97 -4.47 -3.61
N GLY A 230 -6.04 -5.20 -3.94
CA GLY A 230 -7.31 -4.63 -4.39
C GLY A 230 -7.31 -4.15 -5.84
N LEU A 231 -8.51 -3.95 -6.39
CA LEU A 231 -8.74 -3.55 -7.78
C LEU A 231 -9.09 -2.06 -7.93
N GLU A 232 -9.48 -1.39 -6.85
CA GLU A 232 -10.00 -0.02 -6.90
C GLU A 232 -8.98 1.00 -7.46
N GLY A 233 -7.72 0.89 -7.01
CA GLY A 233 -6.64 1.74 -7.51
C GLY A 233 -6.34 1.53 -9.00
N ILE A 234 -6.45 0.29 -9.48
CA ILE A 234 -6.30 -0.07 -10.90
C ILE A 234 -7.45 0.53 -11.70
N LYS A 235 -8.70 0.33 -11.24
CA LYS A 235 -9.89 0.87 -11.89
C LYS A 235 -9.81 2.38 -12.03
N GLN A 236 -9.47 3.06 -10.94
CA GLN A 236 -9.29 4.52 -10.96
C GLN A 236 -8.20 4.95 -11.95
N ALA A 237 -7.05 4.26 -11.97
CA ALA A 237 -5.96 4.58 -12.89
C ALA A 237 -6.37 4.42 -14.35
N TYR A 238 -7.09 3.36 -14.70
CA TYR A 238 -7.46 3.06 -16.07
C TYR A 238 -8.57 3.95 -16.60
N THR A 239 -9.52 4.36 -15.76
CA THR A 239 -10.64 5.22 -16.16
C THR A 239 -10.31 6.71 -16.15
N THR A 240 -9.39 7.16 -15.28
CA THR A 240 -9.08 8.61 -15.12
C THR A 240 -7.65 8.98 -15.51
N GLY A 241 -6.79 8.00 -15.79
CA GLY A 241 -5.35 8.21 -15.98
C GLY A 241 -4.57 8.49 -14.69
N ARG A 242 -5.21 8.44 -13.52
CA ARG A 242 -4.57 8.64 -12.21
C ARG A 242 -5.13 7.65 -11.19
N GLY A 243 -4.25 7.05 -10.38
CA GLY A 243 -4.67 6.11 -9.35
C GLY A 243 -3.54 5.81 -8.37
N LYS A 244 -3.90 5.17 -7.25
CA LYS A 244 -2.95 4.70 -6.24
C LYS A 244 -3.08 3.20 -6.14
N ILE A 245 -2.02 2.48 -6.45
CA ILE A 245 -1.96 1.02 -6.41
C ILE A 245 -1.05 0.62 -5.27
N THR A 246 -1.57 -0.11 -4.30
CA THR A 246 -0.76 -0.66 -3.21
C THR A 246 -0.06 -1.92 -3.68
N VAL A 247 1.27 -1.92 -3.63
CA VAL A 247 2.13 -3.04 -4.01
C VAL A 247 2.83 -3.56 -2.77
N ARG A 248 2.85 -4.88 -2.59
CA ARG A 248 3.46 -5.57 -1.45
C ARG A 248 4.45 -6.61 -1.96
N GLY A 249 5.60 -6.74 -1.29
CA GLY A 249 6.51 -7.85 -1.50
C GLY A 249 5.90 -9.17 -1.07
N GLU A 250 6.08 -10.23 -1.84
CA GLU A 250 5.63 -11.58 -1.47
C GLU A 250 6.50 -12.12 -0.35
N SER A 251 5.86 -12.62 0.69
CA SER A 251 6.54 -13.13 1.88
C SER A 251 5.88 -14.40 2.38
N GLU A 252 6.68 -15.28 2.95
CA GLU A 252 6.26 -16.55 3.53
C GLU A 252 6.76 -16.65 4.96
N ILE A 253 5.97 -17.32 5.83
CA ILE A 253 6.36 -17.60 7.21
C ILE A 253 6.70 -19.08 7.28
N GLU A 254 7.92 -19.39 7.68
CA GLU A 254 8.38 -20.76 7.88
C GLU A 254 8.63 -21.06 9.37
N GLU A 255 8.22 -22.24 9.80
CA GLU A 255 8.52 -22.75 11.14
C GLU A 255 9.92 -23.35 11.19
N MET A 256 10.66 -23.03 12.24
CA MET A 256 11.99 -23.55 12.52
C MET A 256 11.96 -24.49 13.73
N SER A 257 13.02 -25.25 13.93
CA SER A 257 13.21 -26.05 15.16
C SER A 257 13.17 -25.16 16.41
N ASN A 258 12.67 -25.71 17.53
CA ASN A 258 12.55 -25.03 18.84
C ASN A 258 11.54 -23.88 18.89
N ASN A 259 10.40 -24.01 18.23
CA ASN A 259 9.31 -23.01 18.25
C ASN A 259 9.72 -21.60 17.78
N LYS A 260 10.72 -21.53 16.90
CA LYS A 260 11.11 -20.29 16.23
C LYS A 260 10.44 -20.19 14.87
N GLN A 261 10.18 -18.98 14.44
CA GLN A 261 9.68 -18.69 13.09
C GLN A 261 10.67 -17.79 12.34
N ARG A 262 10.64 -17.86 11.01
CA ARG A 262 11.33 -16.91 10.14
C ARG A 262 10.40 -16.40 9.05
N ILE A 263 10.61 -15.18 8.64
CA ILE A 263 9.92 -14.56 7.51
C ILE A 263 10.90 -14.56 6.34
N ILE A 264 10.46 -15.09 5.22
CA ILE A 264 11.21 -15.08 3.96
C ILE A 264 10.50 -14.14 3.01
N VAL A 265 11.23 -13.16 2.48
CA VAL A 265 10.72 -12.22 1.46
C VAL A 265 11.27 -12.67 0.12
N ASN A 266 10.37 -13.04 -0.80
CA ASN A 266 10.71 -13.61 -2.11
C ASN A 266 10.62 -12.57 -3.25
N SER A 267 9.97 -11.44 -3.05
CA SER A 267 9.88 -10.35 -4.03
C SER A 267 9.79 -8.99 -3.36
N LEU A 268 10.03 -7.93 -4.12
CA LEU A 268 9.98 -6.56 -3.63
C LEU A 268 9.02 -5.72 -4.47
N PRO A 269 8.38 -4.69 -3.87
CA PRO A 269 7.64 -3.71 -4.65
C PRO A 269 8.54 -3.06 -5.70
N TYR A 270 7.96 -2.73 -6.85
CA TYR A 270 8.68 -2.13 -7.96
C TYR A 270 9.38 -0.82 -7.57
N GLN A 271 10.62 -0.65 -8.02
CA GLN A 271 11.52 0.49 -7.73
C GLN A 271 12.03 0.55 -6.28
N VAL A 272 11.83 -0.46 -5.46
CA VAL A 272 12.41 -0.54 -4.11
C VAL A 272 13.84 -1.08 -4.18
N ASN A 273 14.75 -0.43 -3.48
CA ASN A 273 16.14 -0.86 -3.32
C ASN A 273 16.25 -1.88 -2.19
N LYS A 274 16.73 -3.10 -2.50
CA LYS A 274 16.81 -4.23 -1.54
C LYS A 274 17.74 -3.94 -0.38
N ALA A 275 18.95 -3.49 -0.63
CA ALA A 275 19.94 -3.21 0.42
C ALA A 275 19.44 -2.12 1.38
N LYS A 276 18.87 -1.04 0.85
CA LYS A 276 18.30 0.04 1.66
C LYS A 276 17.10 -0.41 2.48
N LEU A 277 16.28 -1.33 1.96
CA LEU A 277 15.18 -1.92 2.70
C LEU A 277 15.70 -2.72 3.90
N ILE A 278 16.72 -3.56 3.71
CA ILE A 278 17.36 -4.33 4.78
C ILE A 278 17.95 -3.41 5.86
N GLU A 279 18.65 -2.35 5.45
CA GLU A 279 19.18 -1.32 6.35
C GLU A 279 18.07 -0.65 7.16
N ASN A 280 16.99 -0.22 6.51
CA ASN A 280 15.83 0.39 7.18
C ASN A 280 15.19 -0.56 8.21
N ILE A 281 15.08 -1.87 7.90
CA ILE A 281 14.57 -2.85 8.86
C ILE A 281 15.52 -2.96 10.05
N ALA A 282 16.83 -3.04 9.83
CA ALA A 282 17.82 -3.10 10.89
C ALA A 282 17.78 -1.86 11.79
N ASP A 283 17.62 -0.67 11.24
CA ASP A 283 17.47 0.57 12.00
C ASP A 283 16.19 0.58 12.86
N LEU A 284 15.05 0.09 12.35
CA LEU A 284 13.82 -0.04 13.12
C LEU A 284 13.98 -0.99 14.32
N VAL A 285 14.74 -2.06 14.16
CA VAL A 285 15.08 -2.99 15.26
C VAL A 285 16.00 -2.31 16.29
N LYS A 286 17.02 -1.58 15.85
CA LYS A 286 17.95 -0.85 16.69
C LYS A 286 17.24 0.24 17.49
N ASP A 287 16.30 0.95 16.85
CA ASP A 287 15.47 1.99 17.46
C ASP A 287 14.36 1.45 18.36
N LYS A 288 14.25 0.11 18.50
CA LYS A 288 13.19 -0.58 19.23
C LYS A 288 11.77 -0.24 18.77
N LYS A 289 11.60 0.11 17.51
CA LYS A 289 10.27 0.31 16.89
C LYS A 289 9.64 -1.01 16.47
N ILE A 290 10.48 -1.99 16.13
CA ILE A 290 10.09 -3.39 15.89
C ILE A 290 10.94 -4.25 16.81
N GLU A 291 10.28 -4.96 17.70
CA GLU A 291 10.92 -5.92 18.62
C GLU A 291 10.59 -7.34 18.16
N GLY A 292 11.48 -8.29 18.42
CA GLY A 292 11.22 -9.69 18.08
C GLY A 292 12.05 -10.24 16.92
N ILE A 293 12.75 -9.42 16.15
CA ILE A 293 13.71 -9.87 15.14
C ILE A 293 15.03 -10.22 15.82
N SER A 294 15.61 -11.37 15.48
CA SER A 294 16.92 -11.82 15.98
C SER A 294 18.04 -11.60 14.97
N GLU A 295 17.80 -11.85 13.70
CA GLU A 295 18.79 -11.74 12.63
C GLU A 295 18.13 -11.42 11.28
N ILE A 296 18.83 -10.70 10.42
CA ILE A 296 18.41 -10.42 9.05
C ILE A 296 19.56 -10.81 8.13
N ARG A 297 19.28 -11.64 7.13
CA ARG A 297 20.27 -12.08 6.13
C ARG A 297 19.73 -11.88 4.71
N ASP A 298 20.61 -11.50 3.82
CA ASP A 298 20.36 -11.54 2.39
C ASP A 298 20.92 -12.85 1.83
N GLU A 299 20.03 -13.71 1.38
CA GLU A 299 20.36 -15.01 0.76
C GLU A 299 20.04 -15.01 -0.74
N SER A 300 19.92 -13.84 -1.35
CA SER A 300 19.62 -13.70 -2.79
C SER A 300 20.79 -14.25 -3.63
N ASP A 301 20.45 -14.96 -4.70
CA ASP A 301 21.41 -15.51 -5.67
C ASP A 301 20.90 -15.29 -7.12
N ARG A 302 21.52 -15.99 -8.09
CA ARG A 302 21.12 -15.87 -9.51
C ARG A 302 19.76 -16.51 -9.83
N GLU A 303 19.38 -17.54 -9.08
CA GLU A 303 18.09 -18.24 -9.24
C GLU A 303 17.00 -17.51 -8.46
N SER A 304 17.27 -17.20 -7.19
CA SER A 304 16.41 -16.44 -6.30
C SER A 304 16.86 -14.99 -6.22
N LYS A 305 16.47 -14.17 -7.19
CA LYS A 305 16.89 -12.76 -7.31
C LYS A 305 16.64 -11.95 -6.05
N VAL A 306 15.61 -12.30 -5.28
CA VAL A 306 15.28 -11.73 -3.98
C VAL A 306 15.00 -12.86 -3.02
N ARG A 307 15.81 -12.96 -1.96
CA ARG A 307 15.57 -13.86 -0.83
C ARG A 307 16.12 -13.20 0.45
N ILE A 308 15.26 -12.46 1.14
CA ILE A 308 15.61 -11.85 2.43
C ILE A 308 15.04 -12.73 3.53
N VAL A 309 15.90 -13.21 4.43
CA VAL A 309 15.54 -14.07 5.55
C VAL A 309 15.60 -13.27 6.85
N ILE A 310 14.46 -13.19 7.54
CA ILE A 310 14.31 -12.47 8.81
C ILE A 310 13.98 -13.50 9.89
N GLU A 311 14.95 -13.83 10.73
CA GLU A 311 14.76 -14.76 11.86
C GLU A 311 14.14 -14.05 13.05
N LEU A 312 13.18 -14.69 13.69
CA LEU A 312 12.48 -14.16 14.85
C LEU A 312 12.99 -14.78 16.15
N LYS A 313 12.83 -14.06 17.24
CA LYS A 313 13.07 -14.59 18.60
C LYS A 313 11.98 -15.63 18.94
N ARG A 314 12.20 -16.42 19.97
CA ARG A 314 11.20 -17.39 20.48
C ARG A 314 9.92 -16.68 20.89
N ASP A 315 8.80 -17.35 20.69
CA ASP A 315 7.46 -16.94 21.12
C ASP A 315 6.98 -15.60 20.55
N VAL A 316 7.56 -15.17 19.43
CA VAL A 316 7.14 -13.98 18.70
C VAL A 316 6.19 -14.40 17.59
N ASN A 317 5.06 -13.71 17.47
CA ASN A 317 4.11 -13.92 16.37
C ASN A 317 4.66 -13.29 15.08
N ALA A 318 4.99 -14.14 14.09
CA ALA A 318 5.56 -13.70 12.82
C ALA A 318 4.60 -12.80 12.04
N GLN A 319 3.28 -13.03 12.12
CA GLN A 319 2.30 -12.22 11.42
C GLN A 319 2.28 -10.77 11.92
N VAL A 320 2.40 -10.57 13.24
CA VAL A 320 2.50 -9.23 13.84
C VAL A 320 3.74 -8.49 13.35
N ILE A 321 4.89 -9.18 13.34
CA ILE A 321 6.14 -8.58 12.83
C ILE A 321 6.01 -8.24 11.34
N LEU A 322 5.45 -9.14 10.54
CA LEU A 322 5.24 -8.94 9.12
C LEU A 322 4.34 -7.72 8.86
N ASN A 323 3.26 -7.58 9.61
CA ASN A 323 2.36 -6.43 9.52
C ASN A 323 3.07 -5.12 9.91
N GLN A 324 3.95 -5.16 10.93
CA GLN A 324 4.78 -4.01 11.29
C GLN A 324 5.78 -3.65 10.18
N LEU A 325 6.39 -4.65 9.52
CA LEU A 325 7.27 -4.43 8.37
C LEU A 325 6.52 -3.78 7.21
N TYR A 326 5.32 -4.25 6.85
CA TYR A 326 4.47 -3.63 5.83
C TYR A 326 4.10 -2.18 6.15
N LYS A 327 3.88 -1.86 7.41
CA LYS A 327 3.50 -0.51 7.83
C LYS A 327 4.66 0.47 7.88
N HIS A 328 5.84 0.02 8.28
CA HIS A 328 6.97 0.89 8.61
C HIS A 328 8.09 0.87 7.58
N THR A 329 8.02 0.00 6.57
CA THR A 329 9.06 -0.14 5.53
C THR A 329 8.46 -0.15 4.13
N GLN A 330 9.32 -0.07 3.12
CA GLN A 330 8.94 -0.19 1.71
C GLN A 330 8.67 -1.65 1.26
N LEU A 331 8.53 -2.60 2.19
CA LEU A 331 8.03 -3.94 1.86
C LEU A 331 6.57 -3.91 1.37
N GLN A 332 5.83 -2.88 1.74
CA GLN A 332 4.59 -2.45 1.12
C GLN A 332 4.71 -0.97 0.77
N ASP A 333 4.44 -0.62 -0.47
CA ASP A 333 4.51 0.77 -0.95
C ASP A 333 3.32 1.08 -1.87
N THR A 334 3.10 2.36 -2.11
CA THR A 334 2.03 2.83 -3.01
C THR A 334 2.63 3.34 -4.31
N PHE A 335 2.32 2.65 -5.41
CA PHE A 335 2.64 3.11 -6.74
C PHE A 335 1.59 4.15 -7.20
N GLY A 336 1.99 5.41 -7.28
CA GLY A 336 1.14 6.50 -7.77
C GLY A 336 1.12 6.52 -9.29
N VAL A 337 0.03 6.05 -9.90
CA VAL A 337 -0.13 6.04 -11.36
C VAL A 337 -0.46 7.43 -11.88
N ILE A 338 0.29 7.88 -12.89
CA ILE A 338 0.01 9.10 -13.67
C ILE A 338 0.30 8.77 -15.13
N MET A 339 -0.75 8.52 -15.92
CA MET A 339 -0.64 8.13 -17.33
C MET A 339 -0.52 9.36 -18.22
N LEU A 340 0.53 10.14 -18.01
CA LEU A 340 0.83 11.35 -18.79
C LEU A 340 1.79 11.02 -19.93
N ALA A 341 1.39 11.29 -21.16
CA ALA A 341 2.23 11.11 -22.36
C ALA A 341 2.04 12.25 -23.35
N LEU A 342 2.92 12.34 -24.33
CA LEU A 342 2.81 13.31 -25.42
C LEU A 342 1.88 12.75 -26.52
N VAL A 343 0.85 13.53 -26.85
CA VAL A 343 -0.04 13.29 -27.98
C VAL A 343 0.16 14.45 -28.97
N ASN A 344 0.77 14.19 -30.11
CA ASN A 344 1.13 15.22 -31.11
C ASN A 344 1.93 16.41 -30.51
N GLY A 345 2.86 16.09 -29.59
CA GLY A 345 3.69 17.08 -28.91
C GLY A 345 3.05 17.79 -27.71
N GLU A 346 1.80 17.52 -27.39
CA GLU A 346 1.08 18.07 -26.23
C GLU A 346 1.00 17.06 -25.07
N PRO A 347 1.33 17.45 -23.84
CA PRO A 347 1.21 16.54 -22.69
C PRO A 347 -0.27 16.35 -22.30
N LYS A 348 -0.72 15.10 -22.30
CA LYS A 348 -2.10 14.72 -21.92
C LYS A 348 -2.10 13.57 -20.93
N VAL A 349 -2.97 13.65 -19.91
CA VAL A 349 -3.27 12.49 -19.03
C VAL A 349 -4.29 11.63 -19.77
N LEU A 350 -3.94 10.38 -20.00
CA LEU A 350 -4.70 9.45 -20.83
C LEU A 350 -5.32 8.34 -19.99
N THR A 351 -6.47 7.86 -20.41
CA THR A 351 -7.04 6.59 -19.89
C THR A 351 -6.35 5.41 -20.57
N LEU A 352 -6.55 4.20 -20.03
CA LEU A 352 -6.04 2.98 -20.67
C LEU A 352 -6.56 2.88 -22.12
N ARG A 353 -7.85 3.08 -22.31
CA ARG A 353 -8.48 3.03 -23.64
C ARG A 353 -7.82 4.00 -24.60
N GLN A 354 -7.62 5.24 -24.21
CA GLN A 354 -6.97 6.26 -25.05
C GLN A 354 -5.53 5.90 -25.42
N CYS A 355 -4.76 5.30 -24.50
CA CYS A 355 -3.42 4.81 -24.82
C CYS A 355 -3.44 3.74 -25.92
N LEU A 356 -4.38 2.81 -25.84
CA LEU A 356 -4.56 1.74 -26.85
C LEU A 356 -5.03 2.31 -28.18
N ASP A 357 -6.00 3.23 -28.19
CA ASP A 357 -6.51 3.87 -29.39
C ASP A 357 -5.39 4.62 -30.15
N HIS A 358 -4.59 5.43 -29.47
CA HIS A 358 -3.45 6.13 -30.08
C HIS A 358 -2.38 5.20 -30.62
N TYR A 359 -2.17 4.05 -29.98
CA TYR A 359 -1.27 3.03 -30.50
C TYR A 359 -1.84 2.40 -31.79
N ILE A 360 -3.13 2.04 -31.80
CA ILE A 360 -3.80 1.48 -32.98
C ILE A 360 -3.76 2.45 -34.14
N ASP A 361 -4.06 3.72 -33.90
CA ASP A 361 -4.00 4.79 -34.92
C ASP A 361 -2.58 4.92 -35.50
N HIS A 362 -1.56 4.89 -34.64
CA HIS A 362 -0.17 4.91 -35.09
C HIS A 362 0.16 3.70 -35.96
N ARG A 363 -0.21 2.50 -35.55
CA ARG A 363 0.02 1.29 -36.35
C ARG A 363 -0.69 1.35 -37.70
N LYS A 364 -1.91 1.87 -37.74
CA LYS A 364 -2.66 2.10 -38.97
C LYS A 364 -1.89 3.01 -39.94
N VAL A 365 -1.38 4.14 -39.45
CA VAL A 365 -0.56 5.06 -40.25
C VAL A 365 0.71 4.39 -40.78
N VAL A 366 1.43 3.67 -39.92
CA VAL A 366 2.66 2.94 -40.29
C VAL A 366 2.39 1.92 -41.39
N ILE A 367 1.31 1.13 -41.30
CA ILE A 367 0.97 0.11 -42.31
C ILE A 367 0.57 0.75 -43.62
N LEU A 368 -0.24 1.83 -43.61
CA LEU A 368 -0.62 2.53 -44.80
C LEU A 368 0.60 3.13 -45.54
N ARG A 369 1.51 3.77 -44.79
CA ARG A 369 2.73 4.37 -45.37
C ARG A 369 3.69 3.31 -45.91
N ARG A 370 3.87 2.21 -45.19
CA ARG A 370 4.64 1.04 -45.63
C ARG A 370 4.06 0.47 -46.92
N THR A 371 2.76 0.23 -46.93
CA THR A 371 2.04 -0.33 -48.10
C THR A 371 2.14 0.60 -49.32
N GLN A 372 2.03 1.91 -49.11
CA GLN A 372 2.22 2.88 -50.17
C GLN A 372 3.66 2.87 -50.74
N PHE A 373 4.66 2.83 -49.85
CA PHE A 373 6.06 2.70 -50.26
C PHE A 373 6.33 1.44 -51.07
N ASP A 374 5.82 0.29 -50.57
CA ASP A 374 5.98 -0.99 -51.25
C ASP A 374 5.22 -1.00 -52.58
N LEU A 375 4.05 -0.35 -52.69
CA LEU A 375 3.29 -0.17 -53.93
C LEU A 375 4.06 0.70 -54.95
N ASP A 376 4.61 1.81 -54.52
CA ASP A 376 5.37 2.72 -55.38
C ASP A 376 6.61 2.01 -55.94
N LYS A 377 7.31 1.26 -55.08
CA LYS A 377 8.46 0.44 -55.49
C LYS A 377 8.06 -0.66 -56.46
N ALA A 378 6.94 -1.34 -56.20
CA ALA A 378 6.41 -2.39 -57.07
C ALA A 378 5.98 -1.85 -58.43
N LEU A 379 5.29 -0.68 -58.46
CA LEU A 379 4.90 -0.03 -59.69
C LEU A 379 6.10 0.40 -60.51
N ALA A 380 7.14 1.00 -59.89
CA ALA A 380 8.38 1.39 -60.56
C ALA A 380 9.07 0.18 -61.20
N ARG A 381 9.11 -0.96 -60.50
CA ARG A 381 9.71 -2.21 -61.02
C ARG A 381 8.86 -2.80 -62.16
N ALA A 382 7.54 -2.86 -61.98
CA ALA A 382 6.60 -3.33 -63.02
C ALA A 382 6.72 -2.53 -64.28
N HIS A 383 6.82 -1.19 -64.17
CA HIS A 383 7.04 -0.30 -65.29
C HIS A 383 8.32 -0.63 -66.08
N ILE A 384 9.42 -0.91 -65.41
CA ILE A 384 10.66 -1.36 -66.05
C ILE A 384 10.47 -2.72 -66.72
N LEU A 385 9.86 -3.69 -66.08
CA LEU A 385 9.64 -5.01 -66.65
C LEU A 385 8.72 -4.98 -67.86
N GLU A 386 7.70 -4.10 -67.88
CA GLU A 386 6.82 -3.90 -69.01
C GLU A 386 7.62 -3.40 -70.23
N GLY A 387 8.52 -2.42 -70.07
CA GLY A 387 9.42 -1.99 -71.12
C GLY A 387 10.33 -3.11 -71.61
N LEU A 388 10.89 -3.93 -70.72
CA LEU A 388 11.73 -5.09 -71.09
C LEU A 388 10.94 -6.17 -71.84
N ARG A 389 9.68 -6.41 -71.52
CA ARG A 389 8.79 -7.33 -72.25
C ARG A 389 8.55 -6.85 -73.68
N ILE A 390 8.22 -5.57 -73.87
CA ILE A 390 8.04 -4.93 -75.19
C ILE A 390 9.32 -5.13 -76.02
N ALA A 391 10.49 -4.89 -75.43
CA ALA A 391 11.79 -5.05 -76.10
C ALA A 391 12.08 -6.51 -76.50
N LEU A 392 11.75 -7.50 -75.63
CA LEU A 392 11.97 -8.91 -75.85
C LEU A 392 11.00 -9.47 -76.90
N ASP A 393 9.76 -8.96 -76.97
CA ASP A 393 8.81 -9.28 -78.00
C ASP A 393 9.22 -8.73 -79.38
N ASN A 394 10.00 -7.65 -79.46
CA ASN A 394 10.47 -7.01 -80.66
C ASN A 394 12.00 -6.96 -80.77
N ILE A 395 12.68 -8.03 -80.28
CA ILE A 395 14.12 -8.00 -80.02
C ILE A 395 14.95 -7.70 -81.27
N ASP A 396 14.61 -8.24 -82.42
CA ASP A 396 15.35 -8.00 -83.68
C ASP A 396 15.29 -6.56 -84.10
N GLU A 397 14.11 -5.90 -83.92
CA GLU A 397 13.94 -4.45 -84.27
C GLU A 397 14.70 -3.58 -83.21
N VAL A 398 14.65 -3.93 -81.95
CA VAL A 398 15.43 -3.21 -80.92
C VAL A 398 16.92 -3.26 -81.18
N ILE A 399 17.47 -4.43 -81.53
CA ILE A 399 18.88 -4.59 -81.88
C ILE A 399 19.22 -3.77 -83.09
N ASN A 400 18.35 -3.77 -84.11
CA ASN A 400 18.59 -2.99 -85.33
C ASN A 400 18.59 -1.51 -85.09
N ILE A 401 17.70 -0.98 -84.24
CA ILE A 401 17.68 0.43 -83.88
C ILE A 401 18.95 0.80 -83.07
N ILE A 402 19.40 -0.03 -82.11
CA ILE A 402 20.59 0.27 -81.32
C ILE A 402 21.84 0.29 -82.19
N ARG A 403 21.96 -0.68 -83.16
CA ARG A 403 23.12 -0.80 -84.06
C ARG A 403 23.25 0.30 -85.00
N ASN A 404 22.10 0.83 -85.48
CA ASN A 404 22.06 1.87 -86.57
C ASN A 404 21.94 3.28 -85.96
N SER A 405 21.97 3.47 -84.70
CA SER A 405 21.91 4.79 -84.04
C SER A 405 23.31 5.21 -83.59
N TYR A 406 23.78 6.33 -84.01
CA TYR A 406 25.13 6.84 -83.65
C TYR A 406 25.13 7.57 -82.30
N ASP A 407 24.17 8.51 -82.08
CA ASP A 407 24.16 9.33 -80.89
C ASP A 407 22.81 9.28 -80.05
N ASP A 408 21.77 8.77 -80.62
CA ASP A 408 20.38 8.88 -80.18
C ASP A 408 19.59 7.51 -80.05
N PRO A 409 20.18 6.39 -79.64
CA PRO A 409 19.46 5.12 -79.61
C PRO A 409 18.29 5.13 -78.58
N LYS A 410 18.38 5.88 -77.50
CA LYS A 410 17.37 6.00 -76.44
C LYS A 410 16.11 6.70 -76.98
N GLU A 411 16.28 7.84 -77.63
CA GLU A 411 15.18 8.63 -78.19
C GLU A 411 14.45 7.86 -79.26
N LYS A 412 15.12 7.15 -80.16
CA LYS A 412 14.52 6.27 -81.18
C LYS A 412 13.73 5.15 -80.62
N LEU A 413 14.18 4.47 -79.49
CA LEU A 413 13.46 3.43 -78.82
C LEU A 413 12.21 3.99 -78.16
N MET A 414 12.30 5.15 -77.54
CA MET A 414 11.15 5.86 -76.97
C MET A 414 10.08 6.20 -78.01
N GLU A 415 10.46 6.77 -79.08
CA GLU A 415 9.49 7.13 -80.20
C GLU A 415 8.87 5.90 -80.84
N ARG A 416 9.68 4.85 -81.08
CA ARG A 416 9.21 3.64 -81.80
C ARG A 416 8.28 2.80 -81.05
N PHE A 417 8.53 2.58 -79.77
CA PHE A 417 7.78 1.67 -78.88
C PHE A 417 6.95 2.40 -77.82
N ASN A 418 6.86 3.76 -77.88
CA ASN A 418 6.19 4.60 -76.91
C ASN A 418 6.63 4.30 -75.46
N LEU A 419 7.98 4.19 -75.26
CA LEU A 419 8.60 3.89 -73.99
C LEU A 419 8.92 5.16 -73.21
N SER A 420 8.90 5.05 -71.88
CA SER A 420 9.41 6.09 -71.01
C SER A 420 10.95 6.14 -71.06
N ASP A 421 11.52 7.25 -70.60
CA ASP A 421 12.98 7.41 -70.46
C ASP A 421 13.64 6.30 -69.64
N ILE A 422 13.00 5.92 -68.52
CA ILE A 422 13.47 4.85 -67.62
C ILE A 422 13.41 3.47 -68.30
N GLN A 423 12.35 3.20 -69.06
CA GLN A 423 12.20 1.94 -69.81
C GLN A 423 13.23 1.82 -70.93
N ALA A 424 13.42 2.86 -71.70
CA ALA A 424 14.41 2.91 -72.80
C ALA A 424 15.85 2.75 -72.22
N GLN A 425 16.18 3.40 -71.13
CA GLN A 425 17.47 3.22 -70.44
C GLN A 425 17.67 1.79 -69.98
N ALA A 426 16.65 1.17 -69.33
CA ALA A 426 16.72 -0.22 -68.89
C ALA A 426 16.93 -1.23 -70.05
N ILE A 427 16.40 -0.93 -71.22
CA ILE A 427 16.61 -1.73 -72.40
C ILE A 427 18.05 -1.61 -72.90
N LEU A 428 18.62 -0.40 -72.90
CA LEU A 428 20.03 -0.15 -73.31
C LEU A 428 21.00 -0.81 -72.32
N ASP A 429 20.67 -0.87 -71.05
CA ASP A 429 21.51 -1.49 -70.01
C ASP A 429 21.33 -3.00 -69.98
N MET A 430 20.48 -3.58 -70.80
CA MET A 430 20.17 -5.01 -70.81
C MET A 430 21.39 -5.82 -71.27
N ARG A 431 21.73 -6.83 -70.49
CA ARG A 431 22.84 -7.77 -70.81
C ARG A 431 22.41 -8.76 -71.86
N LEU A 432 23.34 -9.15 -72.78
CA LEU A 432 23.06 -10.14 -73.82
C LEU A 432 22.54 -11.47 -73.28
N LYS A 433 22.89 -11.83 -72.07
CA LYS A 433 22.35 -13.06 -71.40
C LYS A 433 20.85 -12.97 -71.22
N THR A 434 20.27 -11.82 -71.03
CA THR A 434 18.82 -11.61 -70.82
C THR A 434 17.99 -11.92 -72.04
N LEU A 435 18.59 -12.02 -73.22
CA LEU A 435 17.93 -12.37 -74.47
C LEU A 435 17.58 -13.88 -74.62
N SER A 436 18.03 -14.72 -73.70
CA SER A 436 17.71 -16.17 -73.74
C SER A 436 16.27 -16.44 -73.37
N GLY A 437 15.63 -17.49 -73.99
CA GLY A 437 14.24 -17.87 -73.73
C GLY A 437 13.92 -18.10 -72.22
N LEU A 438 14.84 -18.71 -71.52
CA LEU A 438 14.74 -18.94 -70.07
C LEU A 438 14.69 -17.66 -69.23
N GLN A 439 15.34 -16.62 -69.69
CA GLN A 439 15.31 -15.30 -69.03
C GLN A 439 14.01 -14.52 -69.33
N ARG A 440 13.45 -14.70 -70.55
CA ARG A 440 12.12 -14.18 -70.88
C ARG A 440 11.05 -14.75 -69.99
N GLU A 441 11.00 -16.04 -69.79
CA GLU A 441 10.06 -16.72 -68.87
C GLU A 441 10.16 -16.16 -67.45
N LYS A 442 11.39 -15.95 -66.94
CA LYS A 442 11.60 -15.32 -65.63
C LYS A 442 11.10 -13.89 -65.51
N ILE A 443 11.25 -13.09 -66.55
CA ILE A 443 10.74 -11.70 -66.59
C ILE A 443 9.20 -11.70 -66.58
N ASP A 444 8.58 -12.61 -67.32
CA ASP A 444 7.15 -12.77 -67.33
C ASP A 444 6.59 -13.26 -65.99
N GLU A 445 7.28 -14.26 -65.38
CA GLU A 445 6.93 -14.72 -64.03
C GLU A 445 7.06 -13.59 -62.98
N GLU A 446 8.17 -12.85 -62.96
CA GLU A 446 8.40 -11.71 -62.05
C GLU A 446 7.33 -10.64 -62.24
N TYR A 447 6.97 -10.31 -63.47
CA TYR A 447 5.94 -9.35 -63.77
C TYR A 447 4.58 -9.78 -63.24
N ASN A 448 4.18 -11.05 -63.47
CA ASN A 448 2.89 -11.61 -63.02
C ASN A 448 2.80 -11.66 -61.51
N GLU A 449 3.86 -12.05 -60.82
CA GLU A 449 3.93 -12.01 -59.36
C GLU A 449 3.82 -10.58 -58.83
N LEU A 450 4.51 -9.67 -59.46
CA LEU A 450 4.49 -8.26 -59.10
C LEU A 450 3.10 -7.63 -59.32
N MET A 451 2.39 -7.99 -60.39
CA MET A 451 1.02 -7.53 -60.63
C MET A 451 0.05 -8.03 -59.54
N LYS A 452 0.17 -9.28 -59.14
CA LYS A 452 -0.61 -9.81 -57.99
C LYS A 452 -0.30 -9.04 -56.69
N LEU A 453 0.97 -8.75 -56.44
CA LEU A 453 1.38 -7.94 -55.27
C LEU A 453 0.80 -6.55 -55.35
N ILE A 454 0.86 -5.87 -56.51
CA ILE A 454 0.27 -4.52 -56.72
C ILE A 454 -1.24 -4.54 -56.44
N GLU A 455 -1.96 -5.54 -56.96
CA GLU A 455 -3.40 -5.69 -56.70
C GLU A 455 -3.67 -5.85 -55.20
N HIS A 456 -2.93 -6.69 -54.52
CA HIS A 456 -3.02 -6.88 -53.03
C HIS A 456 -2.73 -5.57 -52.29
N LEU A 457 -1.64 -4.88 -52.62
CA LEU A 457 -1.26 -3.64 -51.94
C LEU A 457 -2.32 -2.54 -52.15
N ARG A 458 -2.92 -2.46 -53.36
CA ARG A 458 -4.03 -1.54 -53.62
C ARG A 458 -5.29 -1.89 -52.83
N ALA A 459 -5.58 -3.20 -52.69
CA ALA A 459 -6.70 -3.68 -51.88
C ALA A 459 -6.50 -3.27 -50.39
N VAL A 460 -5.29 -3.42 -49.86
CA VAL A 460 -4.96 -3.01 -48.47
C VAL A 460 -5.15 -1.49 -48.30
N LEU A 461 -4.67 -0.66 -49.25
CA LEU A 461 -4.83 0.80 -49.16
C LEU A 461 -6.28 1.25 -49.25
N SER A 462 -7.17 0.47 -49.91
CA SER A 462 -8.59 0.79 -50.08
C SER A 462 -9.50 0.24 -48.98
N SER A 463 -9.00 -0.65 -48.10
CA SER A 463 -9.82 -1.35 -47.12
C SER A 463 -9.25 -1.23 -45.71
N GLU A 464 -9.92 -0.44 -44.87
CA GLU A 464 -9.57 -0.32 -43.46
C GLU A 464 -9.57 -1.66 -42.71
N LYS A 465 -10.50 -2.55 -43.08
CA LYS A 465 -10.58 -3.89 -42.51
C LYS A 465 -9.28 -4.68 -42.75
N LEU A 466 -8.73 -4.64 -43.98
CA LEU A 466 -7.48 -5.36 -44.27
C LEU A 466 -6.29 -4.79 -43.49
N VAL A 467 -6.28 -3.48 -43.27
CA VAL A 467 -5.26 -2.84 -42.40
C VAL A 467 -5.35 -3.37 -40.96
N PHE A 468 -6.55 -3.47 -40.39
CA PHE A 468 -6.75 -4.04 -39.05
C PHE A 468 -6.41 -5.53 -38.98
N ASP A 469 -6.72 -6.30 -40.03
CA ASP A 469 -6.36 -7.71 -40.08
C ASP A 469 -4.82 -7.90 -40.07
N ILE A 470 -4.08 -7.05 -40.78
CA ILE A 470 -2.60 -7.03 -40.76
C ILE A 470 -2.09 -6.66 -39.37
N ILE A 471 -2.69 -5.65 -38.69
CA ILE A 471 -2.29 -5.26 -37.33
C ILE A 471 -2.47 -6.48 -36.38
N LYS A 472 -3.61 -7.16 -36.46
CA LYS A 472 -3.88 -8.35 -35.63
C LYS A 472 -2.88 -9.46 -35.89
N GLU A 473 -2.60 -9.78 -37.16
CA GLU A 473 -1.63 -10.81 -37.52
C GLU A 473 -0.24 -10.50 -36.96
N GLU A 474 0.27 -9.28 -37.15
CA GLU A 474 1.56 -8.87 -36.62
C GLU A 474 1.61 -8.90 -35.08
N LEU A 475 0.53 -8.50 -34.39
CA LEU A 475 0.44 -8.57 -32.93
C LEU A 475 0.37 -10.02 -32.40
N LEU A 476 -0.34 -10.90 -33.10
CA LEU A 476 -0.40 -12.33 -32.75
C LEU A 476 0.96 -13.01 -32.92
N GLU A 477 1.71 -12.67 -33.98
CA GLU A 477 3.09 -13.14 -34.17
C GLU A 477 3.98 -12.69 -32.99
N ILE A 478 3.88 -11.41 -32.60
CA ILE A 478 4.62 -10.86 -31.45
C ILE A 478 4.22 -11.57 -30.16
N LYS A 479 2.92 -11.78 -29.92
CA LYS A 479 2.41 -12.52 -28.77
C LYS A 479 2.96 -13.94 -28.71
N GLN A 480 2.98 -14.64 -29.83
CA GLN A 480 3.52 -16.00 -29.90
C GLN A 480 5.02 -16.05 -29.61
N LYS A 481 5.79 -15.02 -30.04
CA LYS A 481 7.24 -15.00 -29.96
C LYS A 481 7.77 -14.48 -28.62
N TYR A 482 7.09 -13.53 -28.02
CA TYR A 482 7.56 -12.77 -26.83
C TYR A 482 6.57 -12.78 -25.67
N GLY A 483 5.38 -13.35 -25.82
CA GLY A 483 4.38 -13.46 -24.77
C GLY A 483 4.87 -14.35 -23.64
N ASP A 484 4.60 -13.95 -22.41
CA ASP A 484 4.92 -14.66 -21.19
C ASP A 484 3.78 -14.58 -20.18
N GLU A 485 3.91 -15.32 -19.08
CA GLU A 485 2.94 -15.26 -17.99
C GLU A 485 3.09 -14.00 -17.15
N ARG A 486 2.00 -13.62 -16.50
CA ARG A 486 1.97 -12.52 -15.53
C ARG A 486 2.88 -12.84 -14.34
N LYS A 487 3.74 -11.89 -13.97
CA LYS A 487 4.63 -12.00 -12.80
C LYS A 487 3.99 -11.48 -11.52
N THR A 488 3.26 -10.36 -11.57
CA THR A 488 2.62 -9.73 -10.41
C THR A 488 1.24 -10.35 -10.17
N LYS A 489 1.00 -10.85 -8.96
CA LYS A 489 -0.31 -11.39 -8.54
C LYS A 489 -1.22 -10.26 -8.08
N ILE A 490 -2.52 -10.36 -8.35
CA ILE A 490 -3.52 -9.42 -7.87
C ILE A 490 -4.38 -10.17 -6.85
N VAL A 491 -4.42 -9.66 -5.62
CA VAL A 491 -5.16 -10.27 -4.51
C VAL A 491 -6.24 -9.30 -4.00
N ALA A 492 -7.28 -9.84 -3.37
CA ALA A 492 -8.29 -9.01 -2.73
C ALA A 492 -7.63 -8.07 -1.70
N ALA A 493 -8.15 -6.86 -1.56
CA ALA A 493 -7.71 -5.97 -0.50
C ALA A 493 -8.01 -6.64 0.84
N GLU A 494 -6.99 -7.07 1.55
CA GLU A 494 -7.10 -7.29 2.99
C GLU A 494 -7.45 -5.93 3.60
N GLY A 495 -8.40 -5.90 4.57
CA GLY A 495 -8.76 -4.65 5.25
C GLY A 495 -7.50 -3.88 5.69
N GLU A 496 -7.60 -2.56 5.79
CA GLU A 496 -6.48 -1.73 6.28
C GLU A 496 -5.90 -2.38 7.54
N ILE A 497 -4.59 -2.55 7.60
CA ILE A 497 -3.90 -3.07 8.78
C ILE A 497 -4.27 -2.16 9.95
N ASN A 498 -5.16 -2.63 10.82
CA ASN A 498 -5.54 -1.92 12.02
C ASN A 498 -4.37 -1.91 13.01
N ILE A 499 -4.33 -0.90 13.87
CA ILE A 499 -3.32 -0.84 14.95
C ILE A 499 -3.38 -2.12 15.82
N GLU A 500 -4.55 -2.73 15.93
CA GLU A 500 -4.78 -3.99 16.63
C GLU A 500 -3.98 -5.15 16.04
N ASP A 501 -3.86 -5.24 14.71
CA ASP A 501 -3.11 -6.28 14.00
C ASP A 501 -1.57 -6.17 14.21
N LEU A 502 -1.14 -5.05 14.81
CA LEU A 502 0.28 -4.75 15.07
C LEU A 502 0.67 -5.02 16.53
N VAL A 503 -0.30 -5.30 17.40
CA VAL A 503 -0.10 -5.49 18.83
C VAL A 503 -0.35 -6.96 19.18
N LYS A 504 0.57 -7.57 19.90
CA LYS A 504 0.39 -8.92 20.42
C LYS A 504 -0.82 -8.95 21.36
N GLU A 505 -1.73 -9.90 21.15
CA GLU A 505 -2.79 -10.17 22.10
C GLU A 505 -2.22 -10.92 23.31
N GLU A 506 -2.30 -10.30 24.47
CA GLU A 506 -1.85 -10.90 25.74
C GLU A 506 -2.70 -10.40 26.91
N GLN A 507 -2.82 -11.25 27.93
CA GLN A 507 -3.49 -10.87 29.16
C GLN A 507 -2.58 -9.96 29.98
N THR A 508 -3.12 -8.85 30.43
CA THR A 508 -2.38 -7.85 31.19
C THR A 508 -3.11 -7.45 32.44
N VAL A 509 -2.35 -7.03 33.46
CA VAL A 509 -2.89 -6.43 34.67
C VAL A 509 -2.85 -4.93 34.56
N ILE A 510 -4.02 -4.30 34.65
CA ILE A 510 -4.18 -2.84 34.62
C ILE A 510 -4.43 -2.35 36.05
N THR A 511 -3.65 -1.34 36.44
CA THR A 511 -3.73 -0.74 37.77
C THR A 511 -4.14 0.72 37.63
N LEU A 512 -5.17 1.14 38.36
CA LEU A 512 -5.62 2.53 38.44
C LEU A 512 -5.49 3.02 39.89
N THR A 513 -4.86 4.21 40.09
CA THR A 513 -4.71 4.83 41.42
C THR A 513 -5.81 5.81 41.73
N HIS A 514 -5.96 6.21 43.01
CA HIS A 514 -6.94 7.21 43.45
C HIS A 514 -6.73 8.58 42.78
N PHE A 515 -5.49 9.00 42.57
CA PHE A 515 -5.18 10.25 41.85
C PHE A 515 -5.19 10.10 40.35
N GLY A 516 -5.59 8.91 39.83
CA GLY A 516 -5.79 8.72 38.40
C GLY A 516 -4.51 8.42 37.65
N TYR A 517 -3.53 7.73 38.24
CA TYR A 517 -2.42 7.14 37.48
C TYR A 517 -2.82 5.74 37.01
N VAL A 518 -2.55 5.45 35.77
CA VAL A 518 -2.85 4.14 35.16
C VAL A 518 -1.60 3.56 34.54
N LYS A 519 -1.47 2.24 34.65
CA LYS A 519 -0.41 1.47 34.00
C LYS A 519 -0.90 0.08 33.64
N ARG A 520 -0.23 -0.51 32.65
CA ARG A 520 -0.40 -1.88 32.21
C ARG A 520 0.86 -2.67 32.50
N MET A 521 0.72 -3.92 32.90
CA MET A 521 1.83 -4.87 33.15
C MET A 521 1.45 -6.25 32.61
N PRO A 522 2.39 -7.02 32.04
CA PRO A 522 2.14 -8.44 31.75
C PRO A 522 1.73 -9.21 33.00
N ILE A 523 0.81 -10.17 32.85
CA ILE A 523 0.30 -10.96 33.98
C ILE A 523 1.41 -11.72 34.74
N ASP A 524 2.44 -12.15 34.02
CA ASP A 524 3.59 -12.89 34.56
C ASP A 524 4.44 -12.09 35.58
N THR A 525 4.21 -10.79 35.67
CA THR A 525 4.92 -9.90 36.59
C THR A 525 4.49 -10.13 38.05
N TYR A 526 3.31 -10.70 38.28
CA TYR A 526 2.76 -11.03 39.60
C TYR A 526 2.87 -12.55 39.89
N LYS A 527 4.06 -13.02 40.28
CA LYS A 527 4.22 -14.38 40.72
C LYS A 527 3.56 -14.60 42.10
N SER A 528 2.79 -15.68 42.28
CA SER A 528 2.20 -16.05 43.55
C SER A 528 3.27 -16.31 44.63
N GLN A 529 3.04 -15.84 45.85
CA GLN A 529 3.92 -16.12 46.99
C GLN A 529 3.24 -17.08 47.94
N LYS A 530 4.02 -18.08 48.50
CA LYS A 530 3.54 -19.02 49.50
C LYS A 530 3.25 -18.32 50.83
N ARG A 531 2.36 -18.90 51.64
CA ARG A 531 1.99 -18.43 53.01
C ARG A 531 3.22 -18.02 53.80
N GLY A 532 3.19 -16.80 54.41
CA GLY A 532 4.27 -16.24 55.23
C GLY A 532 5.28 -15.39 54.50
N GLY A 533 5.09 -15.14 53.19
CA GLY A 533 5.89 -14.19 52.41
C GLY A 533 5.65 -12.74 52.88
N LYS A 534 6.70 -11.92 52.89
CA LYS A 534 6.56 -10.46 53.01
C LYS A 534 5.88 -9.94 51.77
N GLY A 535 4.72 -9.27 51.92
CA GLY A 535 3.99 -8.65 50.78
C GLY A 535 4.89 -7.87 49.86
N ILE A 536 4.58 -7.87 48.58
CA ILE A 536 5.37 -7.18 47.59
C ILE A 536 4.81 -5.76 47.41
N THR A 537 5.65 -4.74 47.51
CA THR A 537 5.27 -3.34 47.21
C THR A 537 4.87 -3.24 45.75
N GLY A 538 3.58 -3.04 45.48
CA GLY A 538 3.02 -3.01 44.12
C GLY A 538 3.24 -1.68 43.39
N LEU A 539 3.42 -0.59 44.12
CA LEU A 539 3.59 0.75 43.59
C LEU A 539 4.36 1.64 44.54
N ALA A 540 5.31 2.43 44.04
CA ALA A 540 5.82 3.58 44.79
C ALA A 540 4.84 4.74 44.56
N THR A 541 3.92 4.94 45.52
CA THR A 541 2.98 6.05 45.52
C THR A 541 3.60 7.28 46.21
N ARG A 542 3.10 8.50 45.90
CA ARG A 542 3.31 9.67 46.76
C ARG A 542 2.58 9.43 48.10
N GLU A 543 2.97 10.10 49.15
CA GLU A 543 2.49 9.90 50.53
C GLU A 543 0.96 9.85 50.69
N GLU A 544 0.15 10.21 49.68
CA GLU A 544 -1.31 10.26 49.73
C GLU A 544 -2.01 9.51 48.59
N ASP A 545 -1.29 8.86 47.63
CA ASP A 545 -1.93 8.10 46.51
C ASP A 545 -1.94 6.59 46.79
N PHE A 546 -3.02 5.91 46.44
CA PHE A 546 -3.19 4.46 46.61
C PHE A 546 -3.86 3.83 45.37
N VAL A 547 -3.69 2.52 45.22
CA VAL A 547 -4.34 1.74 44.17
C VAL A 547 -5.82 1.71 44.40
N LYS A 548 -6.62 2.23 43.48
CA LYS A 548 -8.08 2.26 43.55
C LYS A 548 -8.69 0.99 42.94
N GLN A 549 -8.14 0.52 41.82
CA GLN A 549 -8.67 -0.63 41.09
C GLN A 549 -7.53 -1.37 40.38
N ILE A 550 -7.60 -2.71 40.45
CA ILE A 550 -6.74 -3.63 39.69
C ILE A 550 -7.68 -4.61 38.98
N PHE A 551 -7.44 -4.84 37.71
CA PHE A 551 -8.21 -5.78 36.90
C PHE A 551 -7.37 -6.35 35.78
N THR A 552 -7.76 -7.53 35.29
CA THR A 552 -7.15 -8.15 34.12
C THR A 552 -7.93 -7.82 32.87
N ALA A 553 -7.22 -7.57 31.76
CA ALA A 553 -7.80 -7.34 30.46
C ALA A 553 -6.83 -7.77 29.37
N SER A 554 -7.36 -8.21 28.21
CA SER A 554 -6.54 -8.39 27.01
C SER A 554 -6.04 -7.03 26.48
N THR A 555 -4.87 -7.02 25.87
CA THR A 555 -4.39 -5.84 25.13
C THR A 555 -5.40 -5.36 24.09
N HIS A 556 -6.23 -6.25 23.55
CA HIS A 556 -7.24 -5.96 22.53
C HIS A 556 -8.62 -5.59 23.10
N ASP A 557 -8.83 -5.76 24.41
CA ASP A 557 -10.09 -5.36 25.04
C ASP A 557 -10.32 -3.85 24.96
N THR A 558 -11.57 -3.47 24.89
CA THR A 558 -12.00 -2.07 25.05
C THR A 558 -12.20 -1.77 26.53
N LEU A 559 -11.48 -0.82 27.07
CA LEU A 559 -11.62 -0.34 28.44
C LEU A 559 -12.60 0.82 28.47
N LEU A 560 -13.71 0.66 29.18
CA LEU A 560 -14.74 1.68 29.38
C LEU A 560 -14.46 2.39 30.72
N PHE A 561 -14.02 3.65 30.68
CA PHE A 561 -13.75 4.47 31.86
C PHE A 561 -14.94 5.36 32.17
N PHE A 562 -15.58 5.14 33.30
CA PHE A 562 -16.72 5.91 33.78
C PHE A 562 -16.27 6.96 34.80
N SER A 563 -16.65 8.21 34.60
CA SER A 563 -16.32 9.29 35.53
C SER A 563 -17.42 9.52 36.56
N ASN A 564 -17.06 10.14 37.71
CA ASN A 564 -17.99 10.55 38.75
C ASN A 564 -19.04 11.57 38.25
N LYS A 565 -18.76 12.24 37.11
CA LYS A 565 -19.71 13.15 36.45
C LYS A 565 -20.63 12.47 35.44
N GLY A 566 -20.64 11.13 35.40
CA GLY A 566 -21.52 10.35 34.51
C GLY A 566 -21.11 10.35 33.04
N LYS A 567 -19.84 10.58 32.73
CA LYS A 567 -19.29 10.47 31.37
C LYS A 567 -18.52 9.17 31.20
N LEU A 568 -18.51 8.68 29.96
CA LEU A 568 -17.78 7.49 29.52
C LEU A 568 -16.66 7.89 28.56
N TYR A 569 -15.48 7.36 28.76
CA TYR A 569 -14.31 7.44 27.88
C TYR A 569 -13.89 6.03 27.48
N ARG A 570 -13.24 5.88 26.32
CA ARG A 570 -12.79 4.59 25.79
C ARG A 570 -11.29 4.62 25.49
N LEU A 571 -10.60 3.56 25.85
CA LEU A 571 -9.26 3.21 25.40
C LEU A 571 -9.22 1.72 25.05
N ARG A 572 -8.32 1.34 24.13
CA ARG A 572 -7.94 -0.07 24.00
C ARG A 572 -6.93 -0.44 25.07
N GLY A 573 -6.89 -1.71 25.46
CA GLY A 573 -5.95 -2.20 26.46
C GLY A 573 -4.49 -1.83 26.12
N TYR A 574 -4.10 -1.94 24.85
CA TYR A 574 -2.77 -1.57 24.36
C TYR A 574 -2.47 -0.06 24.38
N GLU A 575 -3.49 0.82 24.41
CA GLU A 575 -3.30 2.27 24.53
C GLU A 575 -2.89 2.68 25.96
N VAL A 576 -3.07 1.80 26.97
CA VAL A 576 -2.57 2.03 28.32
C VAL A 576 -1.06 1.77 28.33
N PRO A 577 -0.23 2.76 28.71
CA PRO A 577 1.23 2.60 28.70
C PRO A 577 1.71 1.47 29.61
N GLU A 578 2.63 0.68 29.10
CA GLU A 578 3.31 -0.35 29.89
C GLU A 578 4.32 0.28 30.83
N ALA A 579 4.35 -0.18 32.07
CA ALA A 579 5.28 0.30 33.07
C ALA A 579 5.66 -0.79 34.05
N GLY A 580 6.88 -0.74 34.55
CA GLY A 580 7.38 -1.70 35.55
C GLY A 580 6.60 -1.65 36.86
N ARG A 581 6.75 -2.70 37.67
CA ARG A 581 6.02 -2.91 38.94
C ARG A 581 6.11 -1.71 39.90
N THR A 582 7.26 -1.11 40.05
CA THR A 582 7.51 0.03 40.96
C THR A 582 7.25 1.38 40.31
N ALA A 583 7.03 1.45 39.01
CA ALA A 583 6.78 2.70 38.31
C ALA A 583 5.40 3.28 38.64
N LYS A 584 5.29 4.60 38.71
CA LYS A 584 4.06 5.32 39.05
C LYS A 584 2.95 5.17 38.01
N GLY A 585 3.29 4.89 36.75
CA GLY A 585 2.37 4.91 35.63
C GLY A 585 2.15 6.30 35.03
N THR A 586 1.19 6.40 34.11
CA THR A 586 0.85 7.64 33.41
C THR A 586 -0.44 8.25 33.96
N ALA A 587 -0.46 9.56 34.14
CA ALA A 587 -1.69 10.24 34.58
C ALA A 587 -2.80 10.05 33.53
N ILE A 588 -3.96 9.59 33.96
CA ILE A 588 -5.12 9.29 33.09
C ILE A 588 -5.56 10.53 32.28
N VAL A 589 -5.38 11.73 32.82
CA VAL A 589 -5.67 13.00 32.13
C VAL A 589 -4.81 13.22 30.87
N ASN A 590 -3.66 12.52 30.75
CA ASN A 590 -2.84 12.53 29.54
C ASN A 590 -3.37 11.58 28.46
N LEU A 591 -4.19 10.59 28.85
CA LEU A 591 -4.79 9.62 27.95
C LEU A 591 -6.24 9.99 27.60
N LEU A 592 -6.99 10.50 28.59
CA LEU A 592 -8.40 10.91 28.47
C LEU A 592 -8.56 12.39 28.69
N ARG A 593 -9.38 13.02 27.89
CA ARG A 593 -9.72 14.47 28.03
C ARG A 593 -10.76 14.64 29.12
N LEU A 594 -10.34 14.57 30.39
CA LEU A 594 -11.22 14.79 31.55
C LEU A 594 -11.45 16.29 31.81
N ASP A 595 -12.63 16.62 32.28
CA ASP A 595 -12.95 17.97 32.71
C ASP A 595 -12.31 18.27 34.10
N PRO A 596 -12.13 19.56 34.46
CA PRO A 596 -11.63 19.93 35.80
C PRO A 596 -12.48 19.31 36.92
N GLY A 597 -11.84 18.64 37.87
CA GLY A 597 -12.50 17.93 39.00
C GLY A 597 -13.20 16.63 38.65
N GLU A 598 -13.09 16.14 37.42
CA GLU A 598 -13.60 14.84 37.00
C GLU A 598 -12.62 13.72 37.39
N LYS A 599 -13.15 12.63 38.00
CA LYS A 599 -12.39 11.46 38.45
C LYS A 599 -13.02 10.20 37.90
N ILE A 600 -12.21 9.16 37.66
CA ILE A 600 -12.71 7.86 37.21
C ILE A 600 -13.32 7.13 38.40
N SER A 601 -14.57 6.71 38.27
CA SER A 601 -15.33 5.95 39.28
C SER A 601 -15.20 4.45 39.06
N ALA A 602 -15.32 3.98 37.82
CA ALA A 602 -15.25 2.57 37.46
C ALA A 602 -14.56 2.37 36.11
N VAL A 603 -13.95 1.21 35.91
CA VAL A 603 -13.40 0.78 34.62
C VAL A 603 -13.92 -0.63 34.32
N ILE A 604 -14.49 -0.82 33.14
CA ILE A 604 -15.07 -2.08 32.69
C ILE A 604 -14.34 -2.53 31.42
N PRO A 605 -13.58 -3.64 31.44
CA PRO A 605 -13.04 -4.24 30.25
C PRO A 605 -14.16 -4.98 29.49
N ILE A 606 -14.21 -4.82 28.17
CA ILE A 606 -15.12 -5.54 27.29
C ILE A 606 -14.36 -6.01 26.05
N SER A 607 -14.61 -7.25 25.63
CA SER A 607 -14.06 -7.79 24.40
C SER A 607 -14.90 -7.38 23.16
N ASN A 608 -16.21 -7.27 23.32
CA ASN A 608 -17.12 -6.83 22.26
C ASN A 608 -18.39 -6.16 22.82
N PHE A 609 -19.11 -5.43 21.95
CA PHE A 609 -20.41 -4.79 22.27
C PHE A 609 -21.56 -5.75 21.91
N ALA A 610 -21.66 -6.89 22.65
CA ALA A 610 -22.66 -7.91 22.39
C ALA A 610 -24.08 -7.48 22.79
N ASP A 611 -25.06 -7.88 21.99
CA ASP A 611 -26.49 -7.77 22.36
C ASP A 611 -26.82 -8.59 23.60
N GLY A 612 -27.77 -8.11 24.39
CA GLY A 612 -28.20 -8.78 25.62
C GLY A 612 -27.34 -8.49 26.84
N LYS A 613 -26.30 -7.68 26.71
CA LYS A 613 -25.50 -7.16 27.83
C LYS A 613 -25.95 -5.76 28.21
N TYR A 614 -25.89 -5.44 29.50
CA TYR A 614 -26.28 -4.13 30.02
C TYR A 614 -25.23 -3.58 30.97
N LEU A 615 -25.18 -2.26 31.05
CA LEU A 615 -24.42 -1.54 32.07
C LEU A 615 -25.38 -1.03 33.14
N LEU A 616 -25.20 -1.53 34.37
CA LEU A 616 -25.86 -1.01 35.55
C LEU A 616 -25.01 0.09 36.16
N MET A 617 -25.61 1.22 36.48
CA MET A 617 -24.93 2.41 37.00
C MET A 617 -25.59 2.79 38.31
N GLY A 618 -24.82 2.88 39.41
CA GLY A 618 -25.28 3.27 40.73
C GLY A 618 -24.75 4.64 41.11
N THR A 619 -25.58 5.52 41.68
CA THR A 619 -25.19 6.83 42.14
C THR A 619 -25.12 6.93 43.67
N LYS A 620 -24.38 7.92 44.16
CA LYS A 620 -24.18 8.20 45.59
C LYS A 620 -25.49 8.49 46.33
N GLN A 621 -26.44 9.14 45.65
CA GLN A 621 -27.80 9.42 46.21
C GLN A 621 -28.76 8.24 46.09
N GLY A 622 -28.32 7.07 45.67
CA GLY A 622 -29.10 5.84 45.66
C GLY A 622 -29.99 5.64 44.42
N PHE A 623 -29.67 6.33 43.31
CA PHE A 623 -30.33 6.08 42.04
C PHE A 623 -29.59 4.96 41.27
N ILE A 624 -30.36 4.23 40.47
CA ILE A 624 -29.87 3.16 39.63
C ILE A 624 -30.37 3.30 38.20
N LYS A 625 -29.54 2.94 37.25
CA LYS A 625 -29.88 2.98 35.84
C LYS A 625 -29.36 1.75 35.13
N LYS A 626 -30.12 1.18 34.18
CA LYS A 626 -29.74 0.11 33.29
C LYS A 626 -29.73 0.62 31.85
N THR A 627 -28.63 0.43 31.11
CA THR A 627 -28.52 0.86 29.72
C THR A 627 -27.95 -0.31 28.91
N PRO A 628 -28.50 -0.66 27.70
CA PRO A 628 -27.92 -1.65 26.83
C PRO A 628 -26.49 -1.30 26.46
N LEU A 629 -25.59 -2.30 26.44
CA LEU A 629 -24.17 -2.10 26.12
C LEU A 629 -23.97 -1.54 24.69
N THR A 630 -24.83 -1.96 23.75
CA THR A 630 -24.81 -1.51 22.35
C THR A 630 -25.04 0.02 22.19
N GLU A 631 -25.70 0.67 23.15
CA GLU A 631 -25.84 2.14 23.16
C GLU A 631 -24.50 2.88 23.28
N PHE A 632 -23.47 2.19 23.71
CA PHE A 632 -22.11 2.73 23.91
C PHE A 632 -21.14 2.36 22.79
N ASP A 633 -21.57 1.65 21.75
CA ASP A 633 -20.75 1.39 20.56
C ASP A 633 -20.66 2.64 19.71
N SER A 634 -19.70 3.49 20.01
CA SER A 634 -19.45 4.76 19.35
C SER A 634 -17.97 4.96 19.08
N THR A 635 -17.65 5.47 17.91
CA THR A 635 -16.27 5.79 17.51
C THR A 635 -15.72 7.06 18.16
N ARG A 636 -16.53 7.79 18.93
CA ARG A 636 -16.10 9.04 19.58
C ARG A 636 -15.15 8.77 20.75
N LYS A 637 -13.97 9.35 20.71
CA LYS A 637 -12.97 9.31 21.80
C LYS A 637 -13.20 10.39 22.88
N THR A 638 -14.06 11.36 22.66
CA THR A 638 -14.42 12.41 23.64
C THR A 638 -15.57 11.93 24.50
N GLY A 639 -15.54 12.23 25.80
CA GLY A 639 -16.47 11.73 26.81
C GLY A 639 -17.94 11.70 26.36
N LEU A 640 -18.54 10.53 26.46
CA LEU A 640 -19.92 10.25 26.12
C LEU A 640 -20.76 10.31 27.40
N LEU A 641 -21.88 11.04 27.39
CA LEU A 641 -22.79 11.03 28.52
C LEU A 641 -23.36 9.63 28.71
N SER A 642 -23.12 9.02 29.87
CA SER A 642 -23.59 7.71 30.25
C SER A 642 -24.83 7.75 31.17
N ILE A 643 -24.92 8.78 32.00
CA ILE A 643 -26.04 9.05 32.90
C ILE A 643 -26.13 10.56 33.15
N THR A 644 -27.34 11.11 33.20
CA THR A 644 -27.55 12.49 33.66
C THR A 644 -27.72 12.47 35.18
N LEU A 645 -26.74 13.00 35.89
CA LEU A 645 -26.74 13.09 37.35
C LEU A 645 -27.66 14.24 37.82
N ARG A 646 -28.19 14.10 39.04
CA ARG A 646 -28.89 15.15 39.74
C ARG A 646 -27.88 16.09 40.40
N GLU A 647 -28.39 17.18 40.96
CA GLU A 647 -27.59 18.16 41.69
C GLU A 647 -26.90 17.45 42.89
N ASP A 648 -25.62 17.71 43.06
CA ASP A 648 -24.77 17.12 44.10
C ASP A 648 -24.71 15.57 44.13
N ASP A 649 -25.07 14.89 43.05
CA ASP A 649 -24.97 13.46 42.92
C ASP A 649 -23.72 13.04 42.12
N GLU A 650 -23.19 11.88 42.40
CA GLU A 650 -22.01 11.32 41.76
C GLU A 650 -22.28 9.87 41.33
N LEU A 651 -21.75 9.49 40.16
CA LEU A 651 -21.69 8.09 39.75
C LEU A 651 -20.61 7.36 40.57
N ILE A 652 -20.99 6.34 41.34
CA ILE A 652 -20.08 5.63 42.25
C ILE A 652 -19.56 4.33 41.67
N ASP A 653 -20.40 3.58 41.00
CA ASP A 653 -20.04 2.28 40.44
C ASP A 653 -20.82 1.93 39.18
N VAL A 654 -20.22 1.05 38.37
CA VAL A 654 -20.81 0.53 37.14
C VAL A 654 -20.52 -0.97 37.05
N ARG A 655 -21.53 -1.78 36.68
CA ARG A 655 -21.39 -3.21 36.50
C ARG A 655 -21.93 -3.65 35.16
N LEU A 656 -21.22 -4.61 34.55
CA LEU A 656 -21.69 -5.29 33.36
C LEU A 656 -22.57 -6.47 33.74
N THR A 657 -23.79 -6.56 33.21
CA THR A 657 -24.76 -7.61 33.54
C THR A 657 -25.41 -8.19 32.28
N ASP A 658 -26.11 -9.30 32.42
CA ASP A 658 -26.86 -9.96 31.34
C ASP A 658 -28.39 -9.71 31.42
N GLY A 659 -28.85 -8.86 32.36
CA GLY A 659 -30.25 -8.54 32.57
C GLY A 659 -31.03 -9.49 33.46
N GLN A 660 -30.36 -10.50 34.07
CA GLN A 660 -31.00 -11.52 34.92
C GLN A 660 -30.60 -11.44 36.41
N ASP A 661 -29.60 -10.64 36.71
CA ASP A 661 -28.94 -10.58 38.03
C ASP A 661 -29.82 -9.98 39.13
N ASN A 662 -29.47 -10.22 40.38
CA ASN A 662 -29.95 -9.46 41.53
C ASN A 662 -28.94 -8.34 41.86
N VAL A 663 -29.42 -7.15 42.08
CA VAL A 663 -28.64 -5.97 42.43
C VAL A 663 -28.61 -5.73 43.90
N VAL A 664 -27.42 -5.52 44.46
CA VAL A 664 -27.19 -5.14 45.86
C VAL A 664 -26.67 -3.71 45.93
N LEU A 665 -27.35 -2.86 46.68
CA LEU A 665 -26.87 -1.52 47.04
C LEU A 665 -26.62 -1.47 48.55
N VAL A 666 -25.41 -0.98 48.96
CA VAL A 666 -25.07 -0.83 50.36
C VAL A 666 -24.66 0.58 50.69
N THR A 667 -25.08 1.05 51.88
CA THR A 667 -24.83 2.39 52.36
C THR A 667 -23.73 2.47 53.40
N SER A 668 -23.17 3.64 53.61
CA SER A 668 -22.10 3.92 54.58
C SER A 668 -22.52 3.56 56.05
N GLN A 669 -23.80 3.74 56.38
CA GLN A 669 -24.35 3.45 57.68
C GLN A 669 -24.84 2.00 57.85
N GLY A 670 -24.54 1.13 56.87
CA GLY A 670 -24.78 -0.29 56.97
C GLY A 670 -26.17 -0.75 56.57
N ALA A 671 -26.94 0.03 55.79
CA ALA A 671 -28.16 -0.41 55.15
C ALA A 671 -27.87 -1.13 53.85
N CYS A 672 -28.62 -2.18 53.50
CA CYS A 672 -28.48 -2.94 52.28
C CYS A 672 -29.82 -3.25 51.66
N ILE A 673 -29.99 -3.08 50.38
CA ILE A 673 -31.19 -3.50 49.63
C ILE A 673 -30.78 -4.45 48.51
N THR A 674 -31.50 -5.55 48.37
CA THR A 674 -31.36 -6.47 47.24
C THR A 674 -32.63 -6.51 46.45
N PHE A 675 -32.58 -6.34 45.15
CA PHE A 675 -33.71 -6.38 44.24
C PHE A 675 -33.34 -6.97 42.88
N SER A 676 -34.35 -7.46 42.13
CA SER A 676 -34.08 -8.00 40.79
C SER A 676 -33.73 -6.89 39.81
N GLU A 677 -32.74 -7.11 38.99
CA GLU A 677 -32.36 -6.22 37.88
C GLU A 677 -33.53 -6.00 36.90
N LYS A 678 -34.48 -6.96 36.82
CA LYS A 678 -35.70 -6.87 36.01
C LYS A 678 -36.63 -5.71 36.44
N ASP A 679 -36.52 -5.28 37.69
CA ASP A 679 -37.26 -4.13 38.20
C ASP A 679 -36.71 -2.78 37.67
N VAL A 680 -35.50 -2.82 37.06
CA VAL A 680 -34.91 -1.63 36.40
C VAL A 680 -35.08 -1.79 34.92
N ARG A 681 -36.01 -1.03 34.32
CA ARG A 681 -36.22 -1.04 32.86
C ARG A 681 -34.97 -0.51 32.12
N PRO A 682 -34.60 -1.05 30.96
CA PRO A 682 -33.56 -0.46 30.10
C PRO A 682 -33.90 0.98 29.72
N MET A 683 -32.92 1.87 29.77
CA MET A 683 -33.06 3.30 29.50
C MET A 683 -31.91 3.77 28.64
N GLY A 684 -32.17 4.78 27.80
CA GLY A 684 -31.15 5.39 26.98
C GLY A 684 -30.09 6.17 27.80
N ARG A 685 -28.95 6.49 27.20
CA ARG A 685 -27.75 7.10 27.85
C ARG A 685 -28.02 8.35 28.64
N THR A 686 -28.94 9.23 28.20
CA THR A 686 -29.22 10.53 28.82
C THR A 686 -30.24 10.46 29.97
N ALA A 687 -30.77 9.30 30.32
CA ALA A 687 -31.69 9.15 31.42
C ALA A 687 -31.01 9.35 32.79
N GLN A 688 -31.76 9.81 33.81
CA GLN A 688 -31.31 10.00 35.19
C GLN A 688 -31.40 8.75 36.06
N GLY A 689 -31.99 7.69 35.57
CA GLY A 689 -32.23 6.49 36.37
C GLY A 689 -33.52 6.56 37.24
N VAL A 690 -33.64 5.57 38.09
CA VAL A 690 -34.77 5.39 39.03
C VAL A 690 -34.24 5.19 40.45
N ILE A 691 -35.07 5.38 41.47
CA ILE A 691 -34.65 5.16 42.88
C ILE A 691 -34.36 3.68 43.10
N GLY A 692 -33.12 3.35 43.49
CA GLY A 692 -32.68 2.02 43.93
C GLY A 692 -32.89 1.78 45.41
N ILE A 693 -32.42 2.70 46.25
CA ILE A 693 -32.56 2.70 47.70
C ILE A 693 -32.98 4.09 48.21
N ARG A 694 -33.79 4.15 49.25
CA ARG A 694 -34.11 5.41 49.96
C ARG A 694 -33.14 5.57 51.10
N LEU A 695 -32.37 6.65 51.11
CA LEU A 695 -31.38 6.98 52.10
C LEU A 695 -32.01 7.73 53.27
N ASP A 696 -31.50 7.52 54.50
CA ASP A 696 -31.76 8.37 55.65
C ASP A 696 -30.80 9.62 55.59
N ASN A 697 -31.07 10.62 56.42
CA ASN A 697 -30.22 11.86 56.39
C ASN A 697 -28.75 11.51 56.68
N GLU A 698 -27.85 12.14 55.93
CA GLU A 698 -26.40 11.99 55.97
C GLU A 698 -25.84 10.62 55.56
N ASP A 699 -26.66 9.68 55.07
CA ASP A 699 -26.24 8.41 54.51
C ASP A 699 -26.05 8.49 53.00
N TYR A 700 -25.18 7.65 52.45
CA TYR A 700 -24.92 7.60 51.02
C TYR A 700 -24.51 6.14 50.63
N VAL A 701 -24.75 5.81 49.37
CA VAL A 701 -24.34 4.51 48.81
C VAL A 701 -22.84 4.48 48.58
N ILE A 702 -22.19 3.40 49.07
CA ILE A 702 -20.74 3.17 49.00
C ILE A 702 -20.35 2.18 47.92
N GLY A 703 -21.30 1.33 47.48
CA GLY A 703 -21.01 0.29 46.50
C GLY A 703 -22.28 -0.38 45.97
N MET A 704 -22.13 -0.89 44.78
CA MET A 704 -23.14 -1.65 44.06
C MET A 704 -22.51 -2.98 43.58
N GLU A 705 -23.21 -4.08 43.77
CA GLU A 705 -22.80 -5.40 43.28
C GLU A 705 -23.93 -6.06 42.50
N SER A 706 -23.59 -6.92 41.54
CA SER A 706 -24.52 -7.83 40.87
C SER A 706 -24.30 -9.25 41.38
N ILE A 707 -25.39 -9.94 41.70
CA ILE A 707 -25.42 -11.34 42.13
C ILE A 707 -26.04 -12.17 41.04
N ILE A 708 -25.27 -13.06 40.44
CA ILE A 708 -25.77 -13.99 39.42
C ILE A 708 -26.79 -14.93 40.09
N GLU A 709 -27.98 -15.04 39.53
CA GLU A 709 -29.04 -15.90 40.03
C GLU A 709 -28.55 -17.38 40.04
N GLY A 710 -28.61 -18.01 41.21
CA GLY A 710 -28.18 -19.41 41.38
C GLY A 710 -26.76 -19.65 41.94
N ASN A 711 -25.97 -18.60 42.13
CA ASN A 711 -24.64 -18.74 42.75
C ASN A 711 -24.74 -18.88 44.26
N LYS A 712 -24.92 -20.14 44.76
CA LYS A 712 -25.07 -20.47 46.17
C LYS A 712 -23.76 -20.45 46.99
N ASN A 713 -22.61 -20.35 46.32
CA ASN A 713 -21.31 -20.41 47.00
C ASN A 713 -20.70 -19.00 47.22
N ALA A 714 -21.40 -17.96 46.82
CA ALA A 714 -20.92 -16.60 46.99
C ALA A 714 -21.47 -15.98 48.30
N THR A 715 -20.67 -15.13 48.92
CA THR A 715 -21.00 -14.39 50.14
C THR A 715 -20.82 -12.91 49.92
N LEU A 716 -21.57 -12.07 50.62
CA LEU A 716 -21.35 -10.62 50.61
C LEU A 716 -20.26 -10.28 51.66
N LEU A 717 -19.10 -9.88 51.19
CA LEU A 717 -18.01 -9.36 52.02
C LEU A 717 -18.22 -7.88 52.24
N ALA A 718 -18.20 -7.43 53.49
CA ALA A 718 -18.34 -6.03 53.87
C ALA A 718 -17.20 -5.59 54.78
N ILE A 719 -16.61 -4.44 54.53
CA ILE A 719 -15.40 -3.96 55.24
C ILE A 719 -15.59 -2.48 55.63
N THR A 720 -15.11 -2.20 56.88
CA THR A 720 -15.17 -0.86 57.46
C THR A 720 -13.83 -0.15 57.42
N GLU A 721 -13.87 1.18 57.59
CA GLU A 721 -12.70 2.07 57.54
C GLU A 721 -11.61 1.68 58.58
N ASN A 722 -11.99 1.10 59.73
CA ASN A 722 -11.04 0.69 60.79
C ASN A 722 -10.57 -0.77 60.64
N GLY A 723 -10.73 -1.38 59.42
CA GLY A 723 -10.19 -2.68 59.08
C GLY A 723 -10.97 -3.89 59.67
N PHE A 724 -12.21 -3.68 60.13
CA PHE A 724 -13.12 -4.79 60.51
C PHE A 724 -13.91 -5.23 59.26
N GLY A 725 -14.18 -6.53 59.18
CA GLY A 725 -14.93 -7.06 58.07
C GLY A 725 -15.57 -8.41 58.39
N LYS A 726 -16.46 -8.84 57.54
CA LYS A 726 -17.12 -10.15 57.61
C LYS A 726 -17.68 -10.54 56.27
N ARG A 727 -17.96 -11.82 56.17
CA ARG A 727 -18.79 -12.37 55.10
C ARG A 727 -20.18 -12.66 55.63
N THR A 728 -21.20 -12.52 54.80
CA THR A 728 -22.59 -12.87 55.12
C THR A 728 -23.17 -13.64 53.94
N GLU A 729 -23.87 -14.76 54.27
CA GLU A 729 -24.57 -15.58 53.27
C GLU A 729 -25.58 -14.71 52.47
N LEU A 730 -25.59 -14.87 51.15
CA LEU A 730 -26.50 -14.11 50.28
C LEU A 730 -27.98 -14.39 50.58
N ASP A 731 -28.28 -15.60 51.07
CA ASP A 731 -29.63 -16.01 51.46
C ASP A 731 -30.21 -15.19 52.62
N GLU A 732 -29.37 -14.54 53.42
CA GLU A 732 -29.84 -13.65 54.50
C GLU A 732 -30.40 -12.33 53.93
N TYR A 733 -30.17 -12.00 52.64
CA TYR A 733 -30.64 -10.80 51.99
C TYR A 733 -31.84 -11.10 51.10
N ARG A 734 -33.05 -10.98 51.69
CA ARG A 734 -34.29 -11.17 50.90
C ARG A 734 -34.34 -10.23 49.69
N VAL A 735 -34.72 -10.73 48.54
CA VAL A 735 -35.04 -9.92 47.40
C VAL A 735 -36.27 -9.08 47.69
N GLN A 736 -36.20 -7.77 47.49
CA GLN A 736 -37.23 -6.76 47.76
C GLN A 736 -37.54 -6.01 46.47
N THR A 737 -38.62 -5.22 46.48
CA THR A 737 -38.83 -4.23 45.40
C THR A 737 -37.84 -3.05 45.59
N ARG A 738 -37.24 -2.55 44.48
CA ARG A 738 -36.40 -1.36 44.52
C ARG A 738 -37.05 -0.15 45.19
N GLY A 739 -36.25 0.77 45.72
CA GLY A 739 -36.71 2.03 46.30
C GLY A 739 -37.23 1.89 47.72
N GLY A 740 -36.95 0.76 48.40
CA GLY A 740 -37.14 0.58 49.84
C GLY A 740 -35.97 1.15 50.67
N LYS A 741 -36.05 1.07 52.03
CA LYS A 741 -34.95 1.44 52.94
C LYS A 741 -33.93 0.30 53.15
N GLY A 742 -34.25 -0.91 52.65
CA GLY A 742 -33.39 -2.05 52.80
C GLY A 742 -33.40 -2.67 54.17
N VAL A 743 -32.36 -3.48 54.49
CA VAL A 743 -32.18 -4.16 55.77
C VAL A 743 -30.75 -3.85 56.30
N THR A 744 -30.52 -3.95 57.62
CA THR A 744 -29.20 -3.77 58.19
C THR A 744 -28.29 -4.90 57.77
N THR A 745 -27.14 -4.59 57.15
CA THR A 745 -26.10 -5.55 56.79
C THR A 745 -24.92 -5.54 57.74
N TYR A 746 -24.69 -4.43 58.43
CA TYR A 746 -23.54 -4.27 59.32
C TYR A 746 -23.92 -3.42 60.54
N LYS A 747 -23.47 -3.79 61.72
CA LYS A 747 -23.62 -3.00 62.92
C LYS A 747 -22.48 -2.00 63.05
N ILE A 748 -22.72 -0.76 62.62
CA ILE A 748 -21.76 0.33 62.75
C ILE A 748 -21.61 0.76 64.22
N THR A 749 -20.37 0.93 64.67
CA THR A 749 -19.99 1.41 65.99
C THR A 749 -18.77 2.31 65.90
N PRO A 750 -18.49 3.14 66.92
CA PRO A 750 -17.26 3.95 66.93
C PRO A 750 -15.95 3.17 66.79
N LYS A 751 -15.97 1.88 67.17
CA LYS A 751 -14.83 0.98 67.04
C LYS A 751 -14.63 0.49 65.59
N THR A 752 -15.67 0.21 64.90
CA THR A 752 -15.59 -0.31 63.50
C THR A 752 -15.44 0.83 62.49
N GLY A 753 -16.00 2.03 62.79
CA GLY A 753 -16.15 3.06 61.78
C GLY A 753 -17.22 2.69 60.71
N ASN A 754 -17.38 3.53 59.72
CA ASN A 754 -18.34 3.38 58.65
C ASN A 754 -17.92 2.32 57.64
N LEU A 755 -18.84 1.73 56.93
CA LEU A 755 -18.54 0.86 55.79
C LEU A 755 -17.88 1.66 54.67
N VAL A 756 -16.83 1.05 54.04
CA VAL A 756 -16.08 1.68 52.96
C VAL A 756 -16.11 0.85 51.67
N GLY A 757 -16.45 -0.44 51.74
CA GLY A 757 -16.51 -1.25 50.53
C GLY A 757 -17.25 -2.57 50.76
N ILE A 758 -17.80 -3.07 49.69
CA ILE A 758 -18.43 -4.40 49.59
C ILE A 758 -17.94 -5.12 48.35
N ARG A 759 -17.94 -6.46 48.41
CA ARG A 759 -17.72 -7.34 47.25
C ARG A 759 -18.53 -8.62 47.40
N VAL A 760 -19.03 -9.14 46.31
CA VAL A 760 -19.54 -10.50 46.24
C VAL A 760 -18.34 -11.40 45.96
N ALA A 761 -18.05 -12.35 46.83
CA ALA A 761 -16.86 -13.17 46.76
C ALA A 761 -17.14 -14.67 47.09
N THR A 762 -16.37 -15.54 46.43
CA THR A 762 -16.40 -16.98 46.61
C THR A 762 -15.20 -17.45 47.45
N ASP A 763 -15.27 -18.67 48.01
CA ASP A 763 -14.19 -19.22 48.86
C ASP A 763 -12.86 -19.40 48.15
N ASP A 764 -12.88 -19.50 46.82
CA ASP A 764 -11.70 -19.71 45.98
C ASP A 764 -10.95 -18.41 45.64
N GLU A 765 -11.55 -17.27 45.93
CA GLU A 765 -10.96 -15.95 45.59
C GLU A 765 -10.09 -15.41 46.72
N ASP A 766 -9.23 -14.47 46.37
CA ASP A 766 -8.49 -13.65 47.32
C ASP A 766 -9.04 -12.24 47.35
N VAL A 767 -8.96 -11.58 48.51
CA VAL A 767 -9.34 -10.17 48.64
C VAL A 767 -8.12 -9.31 48.98
N MET A 768 -8.01 -8.16 48.35
CA MET A 768 -7.04 -7.14 48.68
C MET A 768 -7.71 -5.99 49.42
N LEU A 769 -7.14 -5.61 50.57
CA LEU A 769 -7.52 -4.43 51.35
C LEU A 769 -6.44 -3.39 51.19
N ILE A 770 -6.86 -2.16 50.91
CA ILE A 770 -5.96 -1.07 50.63
C ILE A 770 -6.28 0.07 51.59
N THR A 771 -5.25 0.59 52.24
CA THR A 771 -5.36 1.74 53.16
C THR A 771 -4.91 3.03 52.48
N ASP A 772 -5.31 4.16 53.04
CA ASP A 772 -4.97 5.53 52.57
C ASP A 772 -3.46 5.80 52.62
N ASN A 773 -2.70 5.13 53.50
CA ASN A 773 -1.24 5.19 53.55
C ASN A 773 -0.51 4.22 52.60
N GLY A 774 -1.26 3.60 51.67
CA GLY A 774 -0.67 2.73 50.63
C GLY A 774 -0.32 1.30 51.11
N THR A 775 -0.70 0.90 52.31
CA THR A 775 -0.51 -0.47 52.78
C THR A 775 -1.55 -1.37 52.13
N ILE A 776 -1.09 -2.48 51.54
CA ILE A 776 -1.94 -3.50 50.89
C ILE A 776 -1.79 -4.82 51.61
N ILE A 777 -2.90 -5.43 51.94
CA ILE A 777 -2.94 -6.83 52.52
C ILE A 777 -3.74 -7.69 51.56
N ARG A 778 -3.26 -8.91 51.29
CA ARG A 778 -3.98 -9.95 50.53
C ARG A 778 -4.40 -11.05 51.51
N LEU A 779 -5.68 -11.34 51.53
CA LEU A 779 -6.28 -12.36 52.38
C LEU A 779 -7.06 -13.36 51.51
N ASN A 780 -7.02 -14.63 51.85
CA ASN A 780 -7.88 -15.58 51.22
C ASN A 780 -9.32 -15.42 51.76
N VAL A 781 -10.31 -15.36 50.87
CA VAL A 781 -11.72 -15.12 51.24
C VAL A 781 -12.23 -16.18 52.22
N LYS A 782 -11.84 -17.46 52.07
CA LYS A 782 -12.22 -18.54 52.97
C LYS A 782 -11.77 -18.36 54.43
N ASP A 783 -10.71 -17.60 54.70
CA ASP A 783 -10.18 -17.32 56.02
C ASP A 783 -11.00 -16.22 56.73
N ILE A 784 -11.94 -15.56 56.06
CA ILE A 784 -12.81 -14.54 56.64
C ILE A 784 -14.08 -15.18 57.17
N SER A 785 -14.40 -14.91 58.45
CA SER A 785 -15.56 -15.52 59.12
C SER A 785 -16.89 -15.14 58.46
N ILE A 786 -17.74 -16.14 58.27
CA ILE A 786 -19.15 -15.93 57.85
C ILE A 786 -19.97 -15.61 59.11
N LEU A 787 -20.62 -14.47 59.12
CA LEU A 787 -21.36 -13.96 60.26
C LEU A 787 -22.70 -13.35 59.79
N GLY A 788 -23.69 -13.41 60.66
CA GLY A 788 -25.02 -12.84 60.39
C GLY A 788 -25.00 -11.33 60.18
N ARG A 789 -26.05 -10.81 59.48
CA ARG A 789 -26.12 -9.40 59.01
C ARG A 789 -25.91 -8.35 60.10
N SER A 790 -26.46 -8.51 61.30
CA SER A 790 -26.43 -7.50 62.37
C SER A 790 -25.20 -7.55 63.28
N THR A 791 -24.08 -8.12 62.82
CA THR A 791 -22.86 -8.25 63.58
C THR A 791 -21.84 -7.17 63.19
N GLN A 792 -20.80 -6.99 64.10
CA GLN A 792 -19.73 -6.00 63.87
C GLN A 792 -18.55 -6.54 63.06
N GLY A 793 -18.58 -7.82 62.68
CA GLY A 793 -17.45 -8.46 62.01
C GLY A 793 -16.25 -8.71 62.93
N VAL A 794 -15.15 -9.12 62.28
CA VAL A 794 -13.84 -9.41 62.96
C VAL A 794 -12.75 -8.50 62.40
N THR A 795 -11.65 -8.34 63.09
CA THR A 795 -10.49 -7.59 62.60
C THR A 795 -9.83 -8.37 61.48
N LEU A 796 -9.86 -7.81 60.26
CA LEU A 796 -9.16 -8.33 59.07
C LEU A 796 -7.80 -7.69 58.87
N MET A 797 -7.72 -6.40 59.17
CA MET A 797 -6.48 -5.63 59.09
C MET A 797 -6.32 -4.73 60.32
N ARG A 798 -5.12 -4.68 60.89
CA ARG A 798 -4.80 -3.70 61.95
C ARG A 798 -4.32 -2.44 61.28
N THR A 799 -5.09 -1.36 61.35
CA THR A 799 -4.78 -0.05 60.81
C THR A 799 -4.08 0.80 61.87
N ASN A 800 -2.73 0.73 61.90
CA ASN A 800 -2.00 1.41 63.00
C ASN A 800 -2.02 2.93 62.91
N GLU A 801 -2.11 3.55 61.73
CA GLU A 801 -2.21 4.98 61.47
C GLU A 801 -2.94 5.34 60.19
N GLY A 802 -3.69 4.40 59.56
CA GLY A 802 -4.40 4.62 58.28
C GLY A 802 -5.82 4.09 58.36
N LYS A 803 -6.65 4.42 57.37
CA LYS A 803 -8.00 3.89 57.19
C LYS A 803 -8.06 3.02 55.95
N VAL A 804 -8.84 1.95 55.96
CA VAL A 804 -9.14 1.19 54.76
C VAL A 804 -9.98 2.07 53.82
N VAL A 805 -9.59 2.16 52.56
CA VAL A 805 -10.27 3.04 51.55
C VAL A 805 -10.74 2.26 50.34
N SER A 806 -10.23 1.06 50.08
CA SER A 806 -10.66 0.23 48.94
C SER A 806 -10.50 -1.25 49.21
N ILE A 807 -11.35 -2.02 48.56
CA ILE A 807 -11.33 -3.51 48.57
C ILE A 807 -11.52 -4.01 47.13
N GLU A 808 -10.77 -5.05 46.78
CA GLU A 808 -10.89 -5.73 45.49
C GLU A 808 -10.73 -7.22 45.63
N THR A 809 -11.49 -8.02 44.85
CA THR A 809 -11.35 -9.46 44.74
C THR A 809 -10.48 -9.82 43.55
N ILE A 810 -9.68 -10.84 43.68
CA ILE A 810 -8.80 -11.36 42.62
C ILE A 810 -9.13 -12.85 42.44
N ALA A 811 -9.27 -13.27 41.19
CA ALA A 811 -9.45 -14.68 40.87
C ALA A 811 -8.23 -15.50 41.35
N PRO A 812 -8.42 -16.76 41.75
CA PRO A 812 -7.30 -17.64 42.11
C PRO A 812 -6.35 -17.83 40.93
N ASP A 813 -5.06 -17.97 41.23
CA ASP A 813 -4.07 -18.35 40.22
C ASP A 813 -4.32 -19.80 39.76
N ASP A 814 -4.61 -20.03 38.49
CA ASP A 814 -4.84 -21.36 37.87
C ASP A 814 -3.60 -22.30 37.88
N ASN A 815 -2.56 -22.00 38.63
CA ASN A 815 -1.31 -22.74 38.67
C ASN A 815 -1.06 -23.55 39.98
N GLU A 816 -2.10 -24.05 40.66
CA GLU A 816 -1.92 -25.14 41.64
C GLU A 816 -2.36 -26.49 41.07
N GLY A 817 -1.62 -27.00 40.11
CA GLY A 817 -1.85 -28.34 39.57
C GLY A 817 -0.83 -28.73 38.50
N GLU A 818 0.44 -28.88 38.91
CA GLU A 818 1.39 -29.93 38.48
C GLU A 818 2.73 -29.76 39.20
#